data_95d794d82daa5140ad89cee998be65a6
#
_entry.id   95d794d82daa5140ad89cee998be65a6
#
_cell.length_a   1.000
_cell.length_b   1.000
_cell.length_c   1.000
_cell.angle_alpha   90.00
_cell.angle_beta   90.00
_cell.angle_gamma   90.00
#
_symmetry.space_group_name_H-M   'P 1'
#
loop_
_entity.id
_entity.type
_entity.pdbx_description
1 polymer ?
#
loop_
_entity_poly.entity_id
_entity_poly.type
_entity_poly.pdbx_seq_one_letter_code
_entity_poly.pdbx_strand_id
1 'polypeptide(L)'
;MSTNKDDYNHLGLTDSEVLQSREKNGINLLTPPKRPSLWKLYLEKFEDPVVRVLLVAAVFSLIISIIENEYAETIGIIAAILLATGIGFFFEYDANKKFDLLNAVNEETLVKVIRNGRVQEVPRKDIVVGDIVILETGEEIPADGELVEAISLQVNESNLTGEPVINKTIIEADFDEEATYASNLVMRGTTVVDGHGTMRVLHVGDATEIGKVARQSTEENLEPTPLNIQLTKLANLIGKIGFTVAGLAFLIFFVKDVLLYFDFGALNGWHEWLPVFERTLKYFMMAVTLIVVAVPEGLPMSVTLSLALNMRRMLSTNNLVRKMHACETMGAITVICTDKTGTLTQNLMQVHEPNFYGIKNGSNLSDDDISALIAEGISANSTAFLEETETGEKPKGVGNPTEVALLLWLNSQGRNYLKLRENARVLDQLTFSTERKFMATLVESPLIGKKILYIKGAPEIVLGKCKEVVLDGRRVDAVEYRSTVEAQLLNYQNMAMRTLGFAFKIVEENEPNDCVELVSANDLNFLGVVAISDPIRPDVPAAVAKCQSAGIGIKIVTGDTPGTATEIARQIGLWKPETDTDRNRITGVAFAELSNEEALDRVMDLKIMSRARPTDKQRLVQLLQLKGAVVAVTGDGTNDAPALNHAQVGLSMGTGTSVAKEASDITLLDDSFNSIGTAVMWGRSLYKNIQRFIVFQLTINFVALLIVLLGSVIGTELPLTVTQMLWVNLIMDTFAALALASIPPSETVMLEKPRRSTDFIISKAMRSNILGVGSIFLIVLLGMIYYFDHSAKGMDVHNLTIFFTFFVMLQFWNLFNARVFGTTDSAFKGLSKSYGMELIVLAILVGQFLIVQFGGAVFRTEPLDWQTWLLIIGVSSMVLWVGELVRLVQRIIHKRKRNEK
;
A
#
# COMPACT_ATOMS: atom_id res chain seq x y z
N MET A 1 -7.73 52.32 20.15
CA MET A 1 -8.81 51.73 19.35
C MET A 1 -8.90 50.29 19.71
N SER A 2 -9.82 49.88 20.62
CA SER A 2 -10.09 48.52 20.98
C SER A 2 -11.03 47.94 19.94
N THR A 3 -10.49 47.30 18.93
CA THR A 3 -11.30 46.44 18.03
C THR A 3 -11.76 45.25 18.82
N ASN A 4 -13.08 45.07 18.87
CA ASN A 4 -13.77 43.99 19.60
C ASN A 4 -13.17 42.61 19.23
N LYS A 5 -12.74 41.85 20.23
CA LYS A 5 -12.25 40.47 20.08
C LYS A 5 -13.31 39.57 19.42
N ASP A 6 -14.59 39.88 19.57
CA ASP A 6 -15.70 39.11 19.01
C ASP A 6 -15.87 39.24 17.49
N ASP A 7 -15.55 40.39 16.89
CA ASP A 7 -15.66 40.60 15.45
C ASP A 7 -14.59 39.80 14.65
N TYR A 8 -13.41 39.59 15.22
CA TYR A 8 -12.35 38.77 14.60
C TYR A 8 -12.68 37.25 14.53
N ASN A 9 -13.43 36.75 15.48
CA ASN A 9 -13.78 35.35 15.54
C ASN A 9 -14.74 34.88 14.44
N HIS A 10 -15.53 35.82 13.85
CA HIS A 10 -16.48 35.52 12.78
C HIS A 10 -15.96 35.84 11.37
N LEU A 11 -15.01 36.78 11.23
CA LEU A 11 -14.51 37.22 9.94
C LEU A 11 -13.22 36.51 9.50
N GLY A 12 -12.43 35.98 10.45
CA GLY A 12 -11.12 35.36 10.19
C GLY A 12 -10.08 36.38 9.66
N LEU A 13 -8.91 35.92 9.28
CA LEU A 13 -7.81 36.73 8.77
C LEU A 13 -8.11 37.23 7.34
N THR A 14 -7.63 38.43 7.03
CA THR A 14 -7.54 38.93 5.66
C THR A 14 -6.30 38.40 4.95
N ASP A 15 -6.26 38.43 3.62
CA ASP A 15 -5.12 37.93 2.83
C ASP A 15 -3.79 38.63 3.19
N SER A 16 -3.85 39.93 3.54
CA SER A 16 -2.68 40.68 4.00
C SER A 16 -2.17 40.21 5.37
N GLU A 17 -3.07 39.88 6.30
CA GLU A 17 -2.74 39.37 7.63
C GLU A 17 -2.21 37.96 7.55
N VAL A 18 -2.71 37.11 6.64
CA VAL A 18 -2.17 35.76 6.35
C VAL A 18 -0.72 35.85 5.90
N LEU A 19 -0.39 36.76 4.99
CA LEU A 19 0.99 36.97 4.54
C LEU A 19 1.90 37.43 5.68
N GLN A 20 1.47 38.40 6.50
CA GLN A 20 2.22 38.89 7.65
C GLN A 20 2.43 37.80 8.70
N SER A 21 1.39 36.99 8.99
CA SER A 21 1.51 35.89 9.93
C SER A 21 2.47 34.81 9.41
N ARG A 22 2.46 34.51 8.10
CA ARG A 22 3.38 33.56 7.46
C ARG A 22 4.82 34.03 7.54
N GLU A 23 5.10 35.28 7.32
CA GLU A 23 6.46 35.82 7.45
C GLU A 23 6.97 35.79 8.89
N LYS A 24 6.10 36.03 9.87
CA LYS A 24 6.47 36.09 11.29
C LYS A 24 6.60 34.71 11.93
N ASN A 25 5.66 33.81 11.66
CA ASN A 25 5.49 32.54 12.37
C ASN A 25 5.87 31.30 11.51
N GLY A 26 6.18 31.49 10.22
CA GLY A 26 6.48 30.39 9.28
C GLY A 26 5.25 29.70 8.72
N ILE A 27 5.49 28.54 8.14
CA ILE A 27 4.49 27.66 7.53
C ILE A 27 4.18 26.48 8.43
N ASN A 28 3.01 25.87 8.27
CA ASN A 28 2.57 24.74 9.10
C ASN A 28 3.16 23.41 8.61
N LEU A 29 4.49 23.34 8.47
CA LEU A 29 5.24 22.14 8.15
C LEU A 29 6.17 21.78 9.33
N LEU A 30 6.23 20.50 9.67
CA LEU A 30 7.25 20.00 10.58
C LEU A 30 8.57 19.94 9.81
N THR A 31 9.65 20.43 10.42
CA THR A 31 10.98 20.27 9.86
C THR A 31 11.32 18.78 9.84
N PRO A 32 11.55 18.18 8.67
CA PRO A 32 11.92 16.76 8.62
C PRO A 32 13.18 16.53 9.44
N PRO A 33 13.35 15.36 10.06
CA PRO A 33 14.52 15.02 10.86
C PRO A 33 15.79 15.32 10.05
N LYS A 34 16.80 15.91 10.71
CA LYS A 34 18.07 16.29 10.05
C LYS A 34 18.67 15.06 9.41
N ARG A 35 18.62 15.01 8.09
CA ARG A 35 19.25 13.92 7.34
C ARG A 35 20.76 13.93 7.60
N PRO A 36 21.38 12.75 7.72
CA PRO A 36 22.82 12.67 7.76
C PRO A 36 23.37 13.37 6.51
N SER A 37 24.48 14.07 6.66
CA SER A 37 25.12 14.74 5.51
C SER A 37 25.45 13.72 4.43
N LEU A 38 25.43 14.12 3.15
CA LEU A 38 25.78 13.23 2.03
C LEU A 38 27.13 12.53 2.22
N TRP A 39 28.09 13.22 2.85
CA TRP A 39 29.37 12.66 3.22
C TRP A 39 29.26 11.56 4.29
N LYS A 40 28.37 11.71 5.26
CA LYS A 40 28.15 10.69 6.29
C LYS A 40 27.50 9.45 5.66
N LEU A 41 26.48 9.61 4.82
CA LEU A 41 25.86 8.51 4.06
C LEU A 41 26.87 7.78 3.15
N TYR A 42 27.78 8.52 2.52
CA TYR A 42 28.83 7.90 1.71
C TYR A 42 29.83 7.14 2.57
N LEU A 43 30.26 7.71 3.70
CA LEU A 43 31.21 7.06 4.62
C LEU A 43 30.62 5.82 5.30
N GLU A 44 29.32 5.78 5.55
CA GLU A 44 28.64 4.58 6.05
C GLU A 44 28.78 3.37 5.12
N LYS A 45 29.01 3.59 3.80
CA LYS A 45 29.28 2.50 2.85
C LYS A 45 30.61 1.79 3.12
N PHE A 46 31.57 2.45 3.80
CA PHE A 46 32.82 1.83 4.21
C PHE A 46 32.69 0.99 5.50
N GLU A 47 31.54 1.00 6.14
CA GLU A 47 31.23 0.11 7.26
C GLU A 47 30.84 -1.31 6.82
N ASP A 48 30.53 -1.50 5.52
CA ASP A 48 30.24 -2.82 4.97
C ASP A 48 31.41 -3.78 5.21
N PRO A 49 31.14 -5.00 5.72
CA PRO A 49 32.18 -5.99 6.02
C PRO A 49 33.07 -6.34 4.83
N VAL A 50 32.49 -6.35 3.62
CA VAL A 50 33.24 -6.68 2.39
C VAL A 50 34.15 -5.53 1.99
N VAL A 51 33.65 -4.30 2.06
CA VAL A 51 34.48 -3.11 1.79
C VAL A 51 35.64 -3.02 2.79
N ARG A 52 35.43 -3.37 4.06
CA ARG A 52 36.50 -3.47 5.06
C ARG A 52 37.55 -4.53 4.69
N VAL A 53 37.11 -5.70 4.22
CA VAL A 53 38.03 -6.76 3.75
C VAL A 53 38.82 -6.27 2.53
N LEU A 54 38.15 -5.60 1.59
CA LEU A 54 38.82 -5.01 0.41
C LEU A 54 39.81 -3.90 0.77
N LEU A 55 39.53 -3.06 1.77
CA LEU A 55 40.48 -2.07 2.29
C LEU A 55 41.73 -2.74 2.86
N VAL A 56 41.54 -3.82 3.62
CA VAL A 56 42.68 -4.61 4.13
C VAL A 56 43.46 -5.24 2.96
N ALA A 57 42.78 -5.79 1.97
CA ALA A 57 43.40 -6.33 0.76
C ALA A 57 44.18 -5.26 -0.03
N ALA A 58 43.63 -4.05 -0.16
CA ALA A 58 44.30 -2.94 -0.82
C ALA A 58 45.63 -2.54 -0.11
N VAL A 59 45.65 -2.56 1.24
CA VAL A 59 46.87 -2.31 1.99
C VAL A 59 47.90 -3.39 1.74
N PHE A 60 47.54 -4.65 1.76
CA PHE A 60 48.49 -5.74 1.47
C PHE A 60 48.92 -5.74 0.01
N SER A 61 48.02 -5.49 -0.94
CA SER A 61 48.37 -5.34 -2.36
C SER A 61 49.33 -4.18 -2.57
N LEU A 62 49.18 -3.07 -1.85
CA LEU A 62 50.10 -1.95 -1.89
C LEU A 62 51.51 -2.36 -1.42
N ILE A 63 51.58 -3.18 -0.37
CA ILE A 63 52.87 -3.68 0.13
C ILE A 63 53.59 -4.53 -0.91
N ILE A 64 52.85 -5.43 -1.57
CA ILE A 64 53.37 -6.24 -2.69
C ILE A 64 53.81 -5.33 -3.83
N SER A 65 52.97 -4.38 -4.24
CA SER A 65 53.26 -3.45 -5.34
C SER A 65 54.54 -2.65 -5.13
N ILE A 66 54.84 -2.30 -3.87
CA ILE A 66 56.13 -1.63 -3.55
C ILE A 66 57.32 -2.58 -3.68
N ILE A 67 57.13 -3.88 -3.35
CA ILE A 67 58.22 -4.88 -3.49
C ILE A 67 58.46 -5.24 -4.92
N GLU A 68 57.37 -5.47 -5.72
CA GLU A 68 57.44 -5.90 -7.12
C GLU A 68 57.57 -4.73 -8.11
N ASN A 69 57.36 -3.48 -7.68
CA ASN A 69 57.27 -2.27 -8.46
C ASN A 69 56.16 -2.30 -9.55
N GLU A 70 55.07 -3.03 -9.25
CA GLU A 70 53.88 -3.16 -10.09
C GLU A 70 52.62 -2.69 -9.35
N TYR A 71 52.02 -1.55 -9.74
CA TYR A 71 50.93 -0.90 -9.02
C TYR A 71 49.54 -1.16 -9.65
N ALA A 72 49.47 -1.86 -10.75
CA ALA A 72 48.23 -2.00 -11.53
C ALA A 72 47.10 -2.68 -10.73
N GLU A 73 47.40 -3.74 -9.97
CA GLU A 73 46.40 -4.47 -9.18
C GLU A 73 45.89 -3.63 -7.98
N THR A 74 46.78 -2.94 -7.28
CA THR A 74 46.39 -2.06 -6.19
C THR A 74 45.52 -0.90 -6.65
N ILE A 75 45.87 -0.26 -7.80
CA ILE A 75 45.03 0.79 -8.41
C ILE A 75 43.66 0.22 -8.76
N GLY A 76 43.62 -0.99 -9.33
CA GLY A 76 42.39 -1.68 -9.65
C GLY A 76 41.49 -1.93 -8.46
N ILE A 77 42.03 -2.43 -7.35
CA ILE A 77 41.29 -2.66 -6.10
C ILE A 77 40.73 -1.34 -5.53
N ILE A 78 41.56 -0.28 -5.47
CA ILE A 78 41.11 1.02 -4.98
C ILE A 78 40.02 1.62 -5.88
N ALA A 79 40.20 1.58 -7.19
CA ALA A 79 39.19 2.05 -8.15
C ALA A 79 37.88 1.28 -8.02
N ALA A 80 37.97 -0.03 -7.83
CA ALA A 80 36.81 -0.89 -7.63
C ALA A 80 36.07 -0.55 -6.31
N ILE A 81 36.79 -0.32 -5.19
CA ILE A 81 36.17 0.12 -3.91
C ILE A 81 35.44 1.45 -4.10
N LEU A 82 36.06 2.43 -4.77
CA LEU A 82 35.44 3.74 -5.03
C LEU A 82 34.22 3.64 -5.94
N LEU A 83 34.27 2.80 -6.96
CA LEU A 83 33.12 2.54 -7.83
C LEU A 83 31.99 1.85 -7.05
N ALA A 84 32.33 0.84 -6.25
CA ALA A 84 31.39 0.10 -5.41
C ALA A 84 30.60 1.00 -4.49
N THR A 85 31.34 1.72 -3.66
CA THR A 85 30.76 2.63 -2.67
C THR A 85 30.02 3.78 -3.35
N GLY A 86 30.53 4.30 -4.47
CA GLY A 86 29.92 5.37 -5.25
C GLY A 86 28.60 4.93 -5.91
N ILE A 87 28.56 3.77 -6.56
CA ILE A 87 27.35 3.22 -7.18
C ILE A 87 26.30 2.90 -6.10
N GLY A 88 26.70 2.23 -5.01
CA GLY A 88 25.81 1.90 -3.90
C GLY A 88 25.20 3.16 -3.27
N PHE A 89 26.01 4.19 -3.03
CA PHE A 89 25.55 5.48 -2.54
C PHE A 89 24.55 6.16 -3.49
N PHE A 90 24.89 6.20 -4.80
CA PHE A 90 24.04 6.85 -5.80
C PHE A 90 22.65 6.22 -5.89
N PHE A 91 22.56 4.89 -5.95
CA PHE A 91 21.27 4.20 -6.03
C PHE A 91 20.43 4.35 -4.76
N GLU A 92 21.05 4.30 -3.58
CA GLU A 92 20.34 4.51 -2.33
C GLU A 92 19.86 5.95 -2.19
N TYR A 93 20.67 6.92 -2.55
CA TYR A 93 20.28 8.32 -2.60
C TYR A 93 19.11 8.58 -3.56
N ASP A 94 19.17 8.02 -4.78
CA ASP A 94 18.11 8.17 -5.79
C ASP A 94 16.81 7.48 -5.34
N ALA A 95 16.89 6.29 -4.72
CA ALA A 95 15.75 5.59 -4.17
C ALA A 95 15.07 6.38 -3.04
N ASN A 96 15.86 6.89 -2.09
CA ASN A 96 15.35 7.70 -0.99
C ASN A 96 14.74 9.02 -1.48
N LYS A 97 15.39 9.69 -2.44
CA LYS A 97 14.85 10.92 -3.05
C LYS A 97 13.51 10.69 -3.76
N LYS A 98 13.36 9.58 -4.47
CA LYS A 98 12.09 9.23 -5.13
C LYS A 98 11.00 8.90 -4.13
N PHE A 99 11.34 8.24 -3.03
CA PHE A 99 10.41 7.98 -1.93
C PHE A 99 9.89 9.29 -1.31
N ASP A 100 10.78 10.24 -1.05
CA ASP A 100 10.42 11.54 -0.49
C ASP A 100 9.48 12.35 -1.40
N LEU A 101 9.77 12.35 -2.71
CA LEU A 101 8.92 13.03 -3.69
C LEU A 101 7.51 12.43 -3.74
N LEU A 102 7.37 11.12 -3.59
CA LEU A 102 6.08 10.45 -3.55
C LEU A 102 5.31 10.76 -2.26
N ASN A 103 6.00 10.88 -1.13
CA ASN A 103 5.38 11.25 0.14
C ASN A 103 5.01 12.73 0.22
N ALA A 104 5.78 13.63 -0.39
CA ALA A 104 5.47 15.06 -0.43
C ALA A 104 4.14 15.38 -1.16
N VAL A 105 3.71 14.56 -2.11
CA VAL A 105 2.40 14.69 -2.76
C VAL A 105 1.24 14.44 -1.79
N ASN A 106 1.48 13.75 -0.67
CA ASN A 106 0.47 13.41 0.34
C ASN A 106 0.18 14.52 1.37
N GLU A 107 0.97 15.58 1.44
CA GLU A 107 0.79 16.65 2.42
C GLU A 107 -0.26 17.71 2.00
N GLU A 108 -0.98 17.49 0.92
CA GLU A 108 -2.05 18.39 0.44
C GLU A 108 -3.43 18.07 1.04
N THR A 109 -3.50 17.67 2.33
CA THR A 109 -4.77 17.59 3.04
C THR A 109 -5.38 18.98 3.12
N LEU A 110 -6.59 19.14 2.57
CA LEU A 110 -7.34 20.39 2.63
C LEU A 110 -8.00 20.54 4.01
N VAL A 111 -7.96 21.74 4.55
CA VAL A 111 -8.53 22.11 5.84
C VAL A 111 -9.48 23.28 5.67
N LYS A 112 -10.64 23.22 6.27
CA LYS A 112 -11.65 24.28 6.24
C LYS A 112 -11.27 25.41 7.19
N VAL A 113 -11.05 26.59 6.65
CA VAL A 113 -10.72 27.80 7.43
C VAL A 113 -11.68 28.94 7.10
N ILE A 114 -11.88 29.85 8.06
CA ILE A 114 -12.62 31.07 7.84
C ILE A 114 -11.62 32.20 7.58
N ARG A 115 -11.62 32.74 6.38
CA ARG A 115 -10.83 33.92 5.98
C ARG A 115 -11.71 34.90 5.19
N ASN A 116 -11.49 36.17 5.36
CA ASN A 116 -12.29 37.22 4.70
C ASN A 116 -13.82 37.04 4.90
N GLY A 117 -14.24 36.49 6.05
CA GLY A 117 -15.66 36.22 6.36
C GLY A 117 -16.28 35.10 5.55
N ARG A 118 -15.49 34.25 4.93
CA ARG A 118 -15.95 33.07 4.13
C ARG A 118 -15.20 31.80 4.51
N VAL A 119 -15.90 30.70 4.50
CA VAL A 119 -15.29 29.37 4.62
C VAL A 119 -14.61 29.05 3.31
N GLN A 120 -13.35 28.62 3.39
CA GLN A 120 -12.56 28.16 2.24
C GLN A 120 -11.68 26.99 2.64
N GLU A 121 -11.38 26.13 1.71
CA GLU A 121 -10.46 25.03 1.90
C GLU A 121 -9.04 25.46 1.51
N VAL A 122 -8.09 25.26 2.44
CA VAL A 122 -6.67 25.55 2.22
C VAL A 122 -5.83 24.31 2.52
N PRO A 123 -4.71 24.11 1.81
CA PRO A 123 -3.77 23.07 2.16
C PRO A 123 -3.28 23.21 3.61
N ARG A 124 -3.16 22.12 4.36
CA ARG A 124 -2.70 22.10 5.76
C ARG A 124 -1.41 22.88 5.97
N LYS A 125 -0.48 22.84 5.03
CA LYS A 125 0.79 23.59 5.05
C LYS A 125 0.62 25.10 5.03
N ASP A 126 -0.51 25.58 4.50
CA ASP A 126 -0.81 27.01 4.31
C ASP A 126 -1.60 27.65 5.45
N ILE A 127 -1.86 26.86 6.52
CA ILE A 127 -2.45 27.37 7.77
C ILE A 127 -1.41 28.25 8.47
N VAL A 128 -1.86 29.38 9.02
CA VAL A 128 -1.01 30.32 9.75
C VAL A 128 -1.56 30.62 11.13
N VAL A 129 -0.72 31.14 12.01
CA VAL A 129 -1.13 31.59 13.36
C VAL A 129 -2.18 32.67 13.22
N GLY A 130 -3.31 32.51 13.92
CA GLY A 130 -4.46 33.41 13.88
C GLY A 130 -5.59 32.95 12.96
N ASP A 131 -5.40 31.93 12.11
CA ASP A 131 -6.48 31.33 11.32
C ASP A 131 -7.58 30.77 12.23
N ILE A 132 -8.83 30.87 11.77
CA ILE A 132 -9.97 30.19 12.38
C ILE A 132 -10.25 28.92 11.59
N VAL A 133 -10.04 27.77 12.23
CA VAL A 133 -10.21 26.43 11.64
C VAL A 133 -11.52 25.84 12.12
N ILE A 134 -12.28 25.23 11.23
CA ILE A 134 -13.50 24.48 11.54
C ILE A 134 -13.08 23.03 11.86
N LEU A 135 -13.55 22.49 12.98
CA LEU A 135 -13.28 21.15 13.45
C LEU A 135 -14.53 20.29 13.32
N GLU A 136 -14.45 19.21 12.56
CA GLU A 136 -15.55 18.26 12.37
C GLU A 136 -15.15 16.85 12.82
N THR A 137 -16.13 16.03 13.19
CA THR A 137 -15.90 14.65 13.61
C THR A 137 -15.14 13.85 12.52
N GLY A 138 -14.06 13.17 12.93
CA GLY A 138 -13.22 12.36 12.03
C GLY A 138 -12.07 13.15 11.39
N GLU A 139 -11.91 14.43 11.68
CA GLU A 139 -10.80 15.24 11.20
C GLU A 139 -9.65 15.29 12.20
N GLU A 140 -8.45 15.36 11.70
CA GLU A 140 -7.24 15.60 12.49
C GLU A 140 -7.06 17.11 12.70
N ILE A 141 -6.72 17.50 13.92
CA ILE A 141 -6.44 18.88 14.28
C ILE A 141 -5.11 19.29 13.63
N PRO A 142 -5.13 20.30 12.74
CA PRO A 142 -4.00 20.58 11.85
C PRO A 142 -2.87 21.38 12.50
N ALA A 143 -3.14 22.06 13.61
CA ALA A 143 -2.21 22.93 14.33
C ALA A 143 -2.64 23.05 15.78
N ASP A 144 -1.77 23.54 16.69
CA ASP A 144 -2.19 23.82 18.06
C ASP A 144 -3.05 25.09 18.10
N GLY A 145 -4.16 25.04 18.80
CA GLY A 145 -5.11 26.13 18.85
C GLY A 145 -5.92 26.21 20.12
N GLU A 146 -6.59 27.35 20.29
CA GLU A 146 -7.56 27.62 21.35
C GLU A 146 -8.98 27.56 20.76
N LEU A 147 -9.88 26.88 21.43
CA LEU A 147 -11.27 26.77 21.01
C LEU A 147 -11.98 28.13 21.14
N VAL A 148 -12.65 28.51 20.08
CA VAL A 148 -13.55 29.68 20.02
C VAL A 148 -15.00 29.23 20.25
N GLU A 149 -15.33 28.04 19.72
CA GLU A 149 -16.63 27.40 19.87
C GLU A 149 -16.44 25.90 20.01
N ALA A 150 -17.19 25.27 20.90
CA ALA A 150 -17.19 23.83 21.10
C ALA A 150 -18.58 23.34 21.43
N ILE A 151 -19.11 22.40 20.65
CA ILE A 151 -20.40 21.76 20.84
C ILE A 151 -20.21 20.26 20.98
N SER A 152 -20.32 19.77 22.22
CA SER A 152 -20.10 18.35 22.56
C SER A 152 -18.78 17.80 22.01
N LEU A 153 -17.74 18.63 21.96
CA LEU A 153 -16.48 18.29 21.31
C LEU A 153 -15.68 17.28 22.13
N GLN A 154 -15.40 16.13 21.55
CA GLN A 154 -14.54 15.09 22.11
C GLN A 154 -13.32 14.87 21.22
N VAL A 155 -12.14 14.85 21.83
CA VAL A 155 -10.87 14.74 21.09
C VAL A 155 -10.07 13.55 21.62
N ASN A 156 -9.52 12.76 20.72
CA ASN A 156 -8.59 11.69 21.06
C ASN A 156 -7.17 12.27 21.11
N GLU A 157 -6.61 12.35 22.30
CA GLU A 157 -5.25 12.84 22.56
C GLU A 157 -4.24 11.71 22.85
N SER A 158 -4.60 10.45 22.60
CA SER A 158 -3.75 9.29 22.95
C SER A 158 -2.34 9.34 22.35
N ASN A 159 -2.17 10.01 21.23
CA ASN A 159 -0.87 10.21 20.58
C ASN A 159 0.08 11.13 21.38
N LEU A 160 -0.45 11.98 22.23
CA LEU A 160 0.31 12.95 23.03
C LEU A 160 0.28 12.64 24.51
N THR A 161 -0.88 12.26 25.06
CA THR A 161 -1.10 12.07 26.50
C THR A 161 -1.25 10.61 26.91
N GLY A 162 -1.60 9.74 25.96
CA GLY A 162 -2.01 8.36 26.22
C GLY A 162 -3.50 8.20 26.55
N GLU A 163 -4.26 9.28 26.68
CA GLU A 163 -5.69 9.29 26.98
C GLU A 163 -6.55 9.25 25.71
N PRO A 164 -7.45 8.25 25.59
CA PRO A 164 -8.09 7.98 24.30
C PRO A 164 -9.23 8.93 23.94
N VAL A 165 -9.90 9.55 24.90
CA VAL A 165 -10.99 10.53 24.66
C VAL A 165 -11.06 11.55 25.77
N ILE A 166 -10.98 12.82 25.43
CA ILE A 166 -11.08 13.96 26.36
C ILE A 166 -12.19 14.90 25.87
N ASN A 167 -13.05 15.32 26.80
CA ASN A 167 -14.03 16.37 26.51
C ASN A 167 -13.36 17.73 26.45
N LYS A 168 -13.61 18.48 25.39
CA LYS A 168 -13.13 19.84 25.21
C LYS A 168 -14.27 20.83 25.31
N THR A 169 -14.04 21.90 26.03
CA THR A 169 -15.07 22.94 26.29
C THR A 169 -14.43 24.32 26.39
N ILE A 170 -15.22 25.34 26.13
CA ILE A 170 -14.87 26.76 26.33
C ILE A 170 -15.42 27.30 27.65
N ILE A 171 -16.22 26.53 28.37
CA ILE A 171 -16.87 26.92 29.64
C ILE A 171 -15.90 26.66 30.79
N GLU A 172 -15.36 27.70 31.40
CA GLU A 172 -14.35 27.59 32.48
C GLU A 172 -14.81 26.74 33.68
N ALA A 173 -16.13 26.70 33.97
CA ALA A 173 -16.70 25.89 35.05
C ALA A 173 -16.61 24.37 34.77
N ASP A 174 -16.47 23.96 33.53
CA ASP A 174 -16.42 22.58 33.06
C ASP A 174 -14.99 22.14 32.72
N PHE A 175 -13.99 22.93 33.08
CA PHE A 175 -12.57 22.57 32.81
C PHE A 175 -12.13 21.41 33.73
N ASP A 176 -11.48 20.43 33.12
CA ASP A 176 -10.85 19.35 33.82
C ASP A 176 -9.47 19.80 34.36
N GLU A 177 -9.34 19.94 35.68
CA GLU A 177 -8.11 20.35 36.35
C GLU A 177 -6.99 19.29 36.31
N GLU A 178 -7.34 18.00 36.05
CA GLU A 178 -6.40 16.90 35.96
C GLU A 178 -5.92 16.66 34.51
N ALA A 179 -6.53 17.30 33.51
CA ALA A 179 -6.16 17.13 32.10
C ALA A 179 -4.75 17.63 31.82
N THR A 180 -3.98 16.90 31.03
CA THR A 180 -2.62 17.24 30.61
C THR A 180 -2.56 18.58 29.86
N TYR A 181 -3.56 18.86 29.03
CA TYR A 181 -3.76 20.12 28.32
C TYR A 181 -5.11 20.71 28.70
N ALA A 182 -5.14 22.02 28.88
CA ALA A 182 -6.36 22.75 29.25
C ALA A 182 -7.56 22.38 28.34
N SER A 183 -8.74 22.32 28.90
CA SER A 183 -9.96 21.87 28.20
C SER A 183 -10.37 22.75 27.01
N ASN A 184 -9.87 23.99 26.94
CA ASN A 184 -10.07 24.91 25.83
C ASN A 184 -8.95 24.87 24.78
N LEU A 185 -7.92 24.03 24.97
CA LEU A 185 -6.83 23.87 24.01
C LEU A 185 -6.97 22.56 23.23
N VAL A 186 -6.65 22.61 21.95
CA VAL A 186 -6.59 21.46 21.05
C VAL A 186 -5.22 21.42 20.38
N MET A 187 -4.67 20.23 20.28
CA MET A 187 -3.28 20.01 19.88
C MET A 187 -3.20 19.38 18.48
N ARG A 188 -2.22 19.79 17.70
CA ARG A 188 -1.92 19.19 16.40
C ARG A 188 -1.76 17.68 16.49
N GLY A 189 -2.31 16.95 15.50
CA GLY A 189 -2.17 15.49 15.41
C GLY A 189 -3.09 14.71 16.34
N THR A 190 -3.95 15.39 17.08
CA THR A 190 -5.06 14.79 17.80
C THR A 190 -6.31 14.76 16.90
N THR A 191 -7.31 13.97 17.25
CA THR A 191 -8.44 13.70 16.35
C THR A 191 -9.76 14.02 17.01
N VAL A 192 -10.65 14.68 16.28
CA VAL A 192 -12.04 14.91 16.71
C VAL A 192 -12.81 13.59 16.63
N VAL A 193 -13.26 13.07 17.78
CA VAL A 193 -14.01 11.80 17.89
C VAL A 193 -15.50 12.04 17.74
N ASP A 194 -16.01 13.10 18.38
CA ASP A 194 -17.42 13.46 18.36
C ASP A 194 -17.59 14.98 18.54
N GLY A 195 -18.73 15.51 18.12
CA GLY A 195 -19.06 16.93 18.18
C GLY A 195 -18.39 17.76 17.07
N HIS A 196 -18.46 19.06 17.23
CA HIS A 196 -17.84 20.02 16.32
C HIS A 196 -17.47 21.30 17.06
N GLY A 197 -16.57 22.07 16.44
CA GLY A 197 -16.15 23.36 17.03
C GLY A 197 -15.33 24.20 16.04
N THR A 198 -14.95 25.37 16.50
CA THR A 198 -14.00 26.22 15.81
C THR A 198 -12.83 26.55 16.72
N MET A 199 -11.62 26.54 16.16
CA MET A 199 -10.42 26.91 16.91
C MET A 199 -9.69 28.07 16.24
N ARG A 200 -9.00 28.86 17.04
CA ARG A 200 -8.02 29.84 16.59
C ARG A 200 -6.62 29.25 16.71
N VAL A 201 -5.87 29.24 15.64
CA VAL A 201 -4.50 28.70 15.59
C VAL A 201 -3.54 29.55 16.41
N LEU A 202 -2.85 28.92 17.36
CA LEU A 202 -1.81 29.53 18.23
C LEU A 202 -0.40 29.23 17.77
N HIS A 203 -0.13 27.96 17.39
CA HIS A 203 1.20 27.51 16.96
C HIS A 203 1.10 26.66 15.70
N VAL A 204 2.09 26.80 14.81
CA VAL A 204 2.18 26.06 13.54
C VAL A 204 3.54 25.39 13.41
N GLY A 205 3.63 24.32 12.62
CA GLY A 205 4.85 23.63 12.30
C GLY A 205 5.63 23.15 13.54
N ASP A 206 6.90 23.46 13.59
CA ASP A 206 7.80 23.04 14.69
C ASP A 206 7.52 23.69 16.05
N ALA A 207 6.71 24.75 16.08
CA ALA A 207 6.30 25.40 17.32
C ALA A 207 5.17 24.65 18.05
N THR A 208 4.49 23.71 17.38
CA THR A 208 3.45 22.85 17.98
C THR A 208 4.05 21.86 18.99
N GLU A 209 3.22 21.31 19.89
CA GLU A 209 3.67 20.30 20.87
C GLU A 209 4.26 19.07 20.18
N ILE A 210 3.58 18.55 19.14
CA ILE A 210 4.12 17.46 18.30
C ILE A 210 5.45 17.86 17.64
N GLY A 211 5.59 19.10 17.18
CA GLY A 211 6.83 19.61 16.61
C GLY A 211 7.99 19.62 17.58
N LYS A 212 7.73 19.98 18.85
CA LYS A 212 8.73 19.93 19.94
C LYS A 212 9.17 18.50 20.24
N VAL A 213 8.21 17.55 20.30
CA VAL A 213 8.48 16.11 20.52
C VAL A 213 9.28 15.54 19.34
N ALA A 214 8.90 15.84 18.10
CA ALA A 214 9.59 15.37 16.91
C ALA A 214 11.05 15.83 16.82
N ARG A 215 11.36 17.04 17.29
CA ARG A 215 12.75 17.52 17.38
C ARG A 215 13.60 16.78 18.42
N GLN A 216 13.00 16.25 19.48
CA GLN A 216 13.69 15.50 20.52
C GLN A 216 13.87 14.03 20.15
N SER A 217 13.00 13.48 19.32
CA SER A 217 13.04 12.08 18.87
C SER A 217 13.94 11.97 17.62
N THR A 218 15.23 11.79 17.81
CA THR A 218 16.23 11.72 16.74
C THR A 218 16.42 10.32 16.14
N GLU A 219 15.67 9.32 16.57
CA GLU A 219 15.81 7.94 16.11
C GLU A 219 14.51 7.45 15.46
N GLU A 220 14.46 7.43 14.14
CA GLU A 220 13.52 6.60 13.42
C GLU A 220 13.90 5.12 13.62
N ASN A 221 13.23 4.45 14.55
CA ASN A 221 13.23 2.99 14.61
C ASN A 221 12.40 2.43 13.46
N LEU A 222 12.97 2.41 12.26
CA LEU A 222 12.41 1.68 11.12
C LEU A 222 12.52 0.17 11.43
N GLU A 223 11.42 -0.44 11.86
CA GLU A 223 11.37 -1.90 12.03
C GLU A 223 11.69 -2.57 10.68
N PRO A 224 12.67 -3.52 10.66
CA PRO A 224 13.04 -4.15 9.41
C PRO A 224 11.89 -5.00 8.85
N THR A 225 11.65 -4.90 7.55
CA THR A 225 10.58 -5.67 6.87
C THR A 225 10.82 -7.19 6.96
N PRO A 226 9.77 -8.03 6.93
CA PRO A 226 9.91 -9.49 6.91
C PRO A 226 10.87 -9.99 5.82
N LEU A 227 10.82 -9.38 4.64
CA LEU A 227 11.73 -9.69 3.54
C LEU A 227 13.16 -9.31 3.89
N ASN A 228 13.38 -8.13 4.46
CA ASN A 228 14.72 -7.67 4.84
C ASN A 228 15.35 -8.59 5.89
N ILE A 229 14.57 -9.06 6.87
CA ILE A 229 15.01 -10.06 7.85
C ILE A 229 15.44 -11.38 7.17
N GLN A 230 14.65 -11.87 6.19
CA GLN A 230 14.98 -13.09 5.45
C GLN A 230 16.24 -12.93 4.59
N LEU A 231 16.40 -11.80 3.94
CA LEU A 231 17.56 -11.48 3.12
C LEU A 231 18.81 -11.31 3.96
N THR A 232 18.72 -10.67 5.11
CA THR A 232 19.83 -10.56 6.06
C THR A 232 20.25 -11.94 6.59
N LYS A 233 19.30 -12.82 6.91
CA LYS A 233 19.59 -14.22 7.27
C LYS A 233 20.28 -14.95 6.13
N LEU A 234 19.84 -14.77 4.89
CA LEU A 234 20.45 -15.36 3.70
C LEU A 234 21.88 -14.86 3.50
N ALA A 235 22.09 -13.52 3.51
CA ALA A 235 23.40 -12.90 3.37
C ALA A 235 24.38 -13.39 4.46
N ASN A 236 23.93 -13.45 5.73
CA ASN A 236 24.73 -13.98 6.82
C ASN A 236 25.08 -15.46 6.66
N LEU A 237 24.16 -16.30 6.15
CA LEU A 237 24.44 -17.71 5.87
C LEU A 237 25.51 -17.84 4.78
N ILE A 238 25.35 -17.13 3.67
CA ILE A 238 26.27 -17.17 2.54
C ILE A 238 27.64 -16.60 2.95
N GLY A 239 27.66 -15.48 3.70
CA GLY A 239 28.86 -14.90 4.26
C GLY A 239 29.63 -15.90 5.15
N LYS A 240 28.93 -16.58 6.06
CA LYS A 240 29.55 -17.64 6.90
C LYS A 240 30.17 -18.75 6.05
N ILE A 241 29.47 -19.22 5.01
CA ILE A 241 30.00 -20.24 4.09
C ILE A 241 31.26 -19.72 3.40
N GLY A 242 31.19 -18.50 2.84
CA GLY A 242 32.31 -17.86 2.14
C GLY A 242 33.55 -17.68 3.03
N PHE A 243 33.38 -17.14 4.24
CA PHE A 243 34.47 -16.99 5.21
C PHE A 243 35.06 -18.35 5.62
N THR A 244 34.22 -19.38 5.83
CA THR A 244 34.69 -20.71 6.21
C THR A 244 35.50 -21.33 5.06
N VAL A 245 34.98 -21.26 3.82
CA VAL A 245 35.67 -21.81 2.64
C VAL A 245 36.99 -21.07 2.39
N ALA A 246 36.98 -19.75 2.45
CA ALA A 246 38.20 -18.92 2.28
C ALA A 246 39.26 -19.22 3.36
N GLY A 247 38.84 -19.32 4.63
CA GLY A 247 39.74 -19.65 5.74
C GLY A 247 40.35 -21.06 5.61
N LEU A 248 39.52 -22.05 5.24
CA LEU A 248 40.00 -23.41 5.00
C LEU A 248 40.95 -23.48 3.80
N ALA A 249 40.64 -22.82 2.70
CA ALA A 249 41.49 -22.75 1.54
C ALA A 249 42.84 -22.11 1.87
N PHE A 250 42.82 -20.95 2.55
CA PHE A 250 44.05 -20.30 3.03
C PHE A 250 44.88 -21.26 3.91
N LEU A 251 44.26 -21.91 4.89
CA LEU A 251 44.96 -22.80 5.79
C LEU A 251 45.58 -24.02 5.04
N ILE A 252 44.84 -24.64 4.12
CA ILE A 252 45.32 -25.78 3.31
C ILE A 252 46.54 -25.37 2.49
N PHE A 253 46.48 -24.29 1.77
CA PHE A 253 47.57 -23.85 0.90
C PHE A 253 48.76 -23.30 1.72
N PHE A 254 48.49 -22.58 2.80
CA PHE A 254 49.53 -22.12 3.70
C PHE A 254 50.32 -23.26 4.34
N VAL A 255 49.61 -24.30 4.79
CA VAL A 255 50.28 -25.49 5.35
C VAL A 255 51.06 -26.21 4.28
N LYS A 256 50.45 -26.48 3.11
CA LYS A 256 51.06 -27.25 2.01
C LYS A 256 52.29 -26.54 1.43
N ASP A 257 52.16 -25.26 1.05
CA ASP A 257 53.13 -24.59 0.20
C ASP A 257 54.02 -23.58 0.98
N VAL A 258 53.73 -23.35 2.26
CA VAL A 258 54.56 -22.50 3.11
C VAL A 258 55.15 -23.37 4.25
N LEU A 259 54.34 -23.97 5.13
CA LEU A 259 54.87 -24.69 6.30
C LEU A 259 55.58 -25.97 5.92
N LEU A 260 55.17 -26.73 4.92
CA LEU A 260 55.79 -27.97 4.51
C LEU A 260 56.85 -27.80 3.43
N TYR A 261 56.85 -26.67 2.71
CA TYR A 261 57.80 -26.43 1.59
C TYR A 261 59.08 -25.75 2.08
N PHE A 262 59.03 -24.79 3.01
CA PHE A 262 60.16 -24.05 3.49
C PHE A 262 60.79 -24.67 4.74
N ASP A 263 62.11 -24.79 4.72
CA ASP A 263 62.86 -25.17 5.92
C ASP A 263 63.15 -23.92 6.75
N PHE A 264 62.28 -23.65 7.71
CA PHE A 264 62.38 -22.47 8.60
C PHE A 264 63.63 -22.42 9.44
N GLY A 265 64.34 -23.59 9.63
CA GLY A 265 65.59 -23.67 10.31
C GLY A 265 66.81 -23.16 9.52
N ALA A 266 66.69 -23.08 8.21
CA ALA A 266 67.71 -22.60 7.31
C ALA A 266 67.59 -21.09 6.98
N LEU A 267 66.50 -20.40 7.39
CA LEU A 267 66.24 -18.99 7.07
C LEU A 267 67.04 -18.05 8.02
N ASN A 268 68.21 -17.60 7.58
CA ASN A 268 69.08 -16.73 8.39
C ASN A 268 69.09 -15.24 8.05
N GLY A 269 68.40 -14.84 6.94
CA GLY A 269 68.43 -13.46 6.45
C GLY A 269 67.07 -12.98 5.94
N TRP A 270 66.88 -11.64 5.93
CA TRP A 270 65.63 -11.01 5.43
C TRP A 270 65.29 -11.44 3.99
N HIS A 271 66.30 -11.60 3.13
CA HIS A 271 66.08 -12.03 1.73
C HIS A 271 65.52 -13.45 1.60
N GLU A 272 65.77 -14.32 2.55
CA GLU A 272 65.30 -15.71 2.58
C GLU A 272 63.85 -15.81 3.09
N TRP A 273 63.39 -14.83 3.90
CA TRP A 273 62.01 -14.70 4.35
C TRP A 273 61.12 -14.07 3.29
N LEU A 274 61.63 -13.35 2.32
CA LEU A 274 60.85 -12.69 1.28
C LEU A 274 59.97 -13.64 0.46
N PRO A 275 60.45 -14.81 -0.03
CA PRO A 275 59.61 -15.79 -0.73
C PRO A 275 58.52 -16.39 0.15
N VAL A 276 58.77 -16.57 1.48
CA VAL A 276 57.78 -17.05 2.44
C VAL A 276 56.65 -16.04 2.58
N PHE A 277 57.02 -14.74 2.75
CA PHE A 277 56.07 -13.67 2.83
C PHE A 277 55.25 -13.50 1.54
N GLU A 278 55.88 -13.52 0.37
CA GLU A 278 55.21 -13.42 -0.93
C GLU A 278 54.19 -14.54 -1.14
N ARG A 279 54.55 -15.79 -0.90
CA ARG A 279 53.58 -16.93 -1.00
C ARG A 279 52.46 -16.83 0.00
N THR A 280 52.75 -16.45 1.26
CA THR A 280 51.66 -16.26 2.26
C THR A 280 50.67 -15.21 1.82
N LEU A 281 51.19 -14.12 1.26
CA LEU A 281 50.37 -13.02 0.80
C LEU A 281 49.55 -13.37 -0.43
N LYS A 282 50.08 -14.17 -1.35
CA LYS A 282 49.36 -14.73 -2.51
C LYS A 282 48.16 -15.56 -2.07
N TYR A 283 48.31 -16.44 -1.04
CA TYR A 283 47.19 -17.22 -0.52
C TYR A 283 46.21 -16.39 0.30
N PHE A 284 46.70 -15.33 0.95
CA PHE A 284 45.79 -14.35 1.58
C PHE A 284 44.95 -13.60 0.56
N MET A 285 45.52 -13.15 -0.53
CA MET A 285 44.76 -12.52 -1.65
C MET A 285 43.76 -13.46 -2.28
N MET A 286 44.11 -14.77 -2.42
CA MET A 286 43.16 -15.78 -2.85
C MET A 286 41.98 -15.92 -1.87
N ALA A 287 42.24 -15.95 -0.57
CA ALA A 287 41.19 -16.00 0.44
C ALA A 287 40.27 -14.76 0.39
N VAL A 288 40.87 -13.57 0.18
CA VAL A 288 40.09 -12.34 -0.04
C VAL A 288 39.20 -12.44 -1.27
N THR A 289 39.74 -12.95 -2.38
CA THR A 289 38.95 -13.17 -3.61
C THR A 289 37.75 -14.09 -3.34
N LEU A 290 37.97 -15.20 -2.61
CA LEU A 290 36.89 -16.13 -2.22
C LEU A 290 35.82 -15.45 -1.35
N ILE A 291 36.20 -14.57 -0.43
CA ILE A 291 35.24 -13.82 0.41
C ILE A 291 34.43 -12.85 -0.46
N VAL A 292 35.08 -12.07 -1.32
CA VAL A 292 34.43 -11.12 -2.22
C VAL A 292 33.44 -11.82 -3.17
N VAL A 293 33.86 -12.99 -3.68
CA VAL A 293 33.00 -13.81 -4.56
C VAL A 293 31.77 -14.35 -3.82
N ALA A 294 31.95 -14.74 -2.56
CA ALA A 294 30.87 -15.36 -1.79
C ALA A 294 29.76 -14.39 -1.36
N VAL A 295 30.09 -13.14 -1.06
CA VAL A 295 29.12 -12.19 -0.47
C VAL A 295 28.27 -11.53 -1.56
N PRO A 296 26.93 -11.64 -1.49
CA PRO A 296 26.00 -11.07 -2.47
C PRO A 296 25.74 -9.56 -2.20
N GLU A 297 26.67 -8.69 -2.56
CA GLU A 297 26.58 -7.24 -2.31
C GLU A 297 25.39 -6.55 -2.99
N GLY A 298 25.00 -7.03 -4.17
CA GLY A 298 23.88 -6.50 -4.94
C GLY A 298 22.50 -6.77 -4.33
N LEU A 299 22.39 -7.68 -3.35
CA LEU A 299 21.10 -8.17 -2.85
C LEU A 299 20.28 -7.11 -2.08
N PRO A 300 20.81 -6.41 -1.05
CA PRO A 300 20.06 -5.36 -0.35
C PRO A 300 19.65 -4.23 -1.29
N MET A 301 20.55 -3.81 -2.18
CA MET A 301 20.31 -2.76 -3.14
C MET A 301 19.22 -3.15 -4.16
N SER A 302 19.21 -4.41 -4.64
CA SER A 302 18.20 -4.90 -5.57
C SER A 302 16.79 -4.82 -4.99
N VAL A 303 16.65 -5.08 -3.69
CA VAL A 303 15.37 -5.02 -2.96
C VAL A 303 14.88 -3.59 -2.84
N THR A 304 15.73 -2.69 -2.35
CA THR A 304 15.37 -1.27 -2.19
C THR A 304 14.96 -0.67 -3.53
N LEU A 305 15.72 -0.95 -4.58
CA LEU A 305 15.41 -0.49 -5.94
C LEU A 305 14.10 -1.09 -6.46
N SER A 306 13.87 -2.39 -6.24
CA SER A 306 12.63 -3.07 -6.64
C SER A 306 11.42 -2.49 -5.91
N LEU A 307 11.53 -2.19 -4.61
CA LEU A 307 10.49 -1.54 -3.82
C LEU A 307 10.19 -0.15 -4.35
N ALA A 308 11.20 0.69 -4.58
CA ALA A 308 11.04 2.05 -5.10
C ALA A 308 10.36 2.08 -6.49
N LEU A 309 10.76 1.18 -7.39
CA LEU A 309 10.13 1.06 -8.72
C LEU A 309 8.68 0.59 -8.63
N ASN A 310 8.37 -0.36 -7.73
CA ASN A 310 7.01 -0.83 -7.54
C ASN A 310 6.10 0.22 -6.93
N MET A 311 6.56 0.97 -5.94
CA MET A 311 5.77 2.08 -5.36
C MET A 311 5.30 3.06 -6.44
N ARG A 312 6.21 3.51 -7.31
CA ARG A 312 5.86 4.40 -8.43
C ARG A 312 4.81 3.80 -9.37
N ARG A 313 4.91 2.50 -9.62
CA ARG A 313 3.96 1.78 -10.49
C ARG A 313 2.62 1.54 -9.79
N MET A 314 2.63 1.26 -8.48
CA MET A 314 1.41 1.13 -7.68
C MET A 314 0.64 2.45 -7.65
N LEU A 315 1.33 3.60 -7.56
CA LEU A 315 0.70 4.91 -7.67
C LEU A 315 -0.01 5.08 -9.02
N SER A 316 0.60 4.65 -10.13
CA SER A 316 -0.04 4.71 -11.46
C SER A 316 -1.28 3.82 -11.61
N THR A 317 -1.55 2.95 -10.63
CA THR A 317 -2.72 2.10 -10.51
C THR A 317 -3.56 2.44 -9.28
N ASN A 318 -3.59 3.72 -8.91
CA ASN A 318 -4.38 4.30 -7.81
C ASN A 318 -4.06 3.77 -6.41
N ASN A 319 -2.88 3.19 -6.22
CA ASN A 319 -2.41 2.71 -4.93
C ASN A 319 -1.27 3.59 -4.43
N LEU A 320 -1.57 4.52 -3.54
CA LEU A 320 -0.60 5.40 -2.93
C LEU A 320 0.02 4.72 -1.72
N VAL A 321 1.27 4.30 -1.86
CA VAL A 321 2.01 3.61 -0.80
C VAL A 321 2.62 4.64 0.15
N ARG A 322 2.23 4.60 1.40
CA ARG A 322 2.73 5.46 2.48
C ARG A 322 3.92 4.85 3.22
N LYS A 323 3.90 3.53 3.40
CA LYS A 323 5.02 2.80 4.02
C LYS A 323 5.58 1.77 3.03
N MET A 324 6.88 1.82 2.77
CA MET A 324 7.55 1.03 1.73
C MET A 324 7.36 -0.49 1.89
N HIS A 325 7.33 -0.99 3.14
CA HIS A 325 7.17 -2.42 3.42
C HIS A 325 5.82 -2.98 2.99
N ALA A 326 4.78 -2.15 2.92
CA ALA A 326 3.45 -2.57 2.50
C ALA A 326 3.43 -3.13 1.08
N CYS A 327 4.30 -2.64 0.16
CA CYS A 327 4.40 -3.17 -1.20
C CYS A 327 4.72 -4.66 -1.24
N GLU A 328 5.59 -5.11 -0.37
CA GLU A 328 6.00 -6.52 -0.28
C GLU A 328 4.96 -7.34 0.47
N THR A 329 4.50 -6.82 1.61
CA THR A 329 3.56 -7.51 2.48
C THR A 329 2.22 -7.77 1.79
N MET A 330 1.77 -6.86 0.89
CA MET A 330 0.60 -7.07 0.04
C MET A 330 0.67 -8.37 -0.77
N GLY A 331 1.86 -8.77 -1.23
CA GLY A 331 2.05 -10.02 -1.95
C GLY A 331 1.87 -11.29 -1.11
N ALA A 332 2.00 -11.18 0.21
CA ALA A 332 1.89 -12.28 1.16
C ALA A 332 0.51 -12.40 1.82
N ILE A 333 -0.42 -11.48 1.54
CA ILE A 333 -1.74 -11.45 2.18
C ILE A 333 -2.50 -12.74 1.96
N THR A 334 -3.05 -13.26 3.07
CA THR A 334 -3.90 -14.45 3.11
C THR A 334 -5.35 -14.12 3.43
N VAL A 335 -5.61 -13.02 4.13
CA VAL A 335 -6.95 -12.57 4.54
C VAL A 335 -7.07 -11.06 4.36
N ILE A 336 -8.21 -10.63 3.81
CA ILE A 336 -8.63 -9.23 3.76
C ILE A 336 -9.85 -9.07 4.65
N CYS A 337 -9.75 -8.24 5.68
CA CYS A 337 -10.89 -7.78 6.47
C CYS A 337 -11.34 -6.44 5.90
N THR A 338 -12.55 -6.38 5.36
CA THR A 338 -13.07 -5.20 4.68
C THR A 338 -14.28 -4.64 5.41
N ASP A 339 -14.33 -3.32 5.55
CA ASP A 339 -15.58 -2.66 5.91
C ASP A 339 -16.56 -2.73 4.72
N LYS A 340 -17.82 -2.52 4.99
CA LYS A 340 -18.88 -2.47 3.98
C LYS A 340 -18.97 -1.10 3.33
N THR A 341 -19.19 -0.06 4.16
CA THR A 341 -19.52 1.29 3.71
C THR A 341 -18.30 1.94 3.06
N GLY A 342 -18.51 2.63 1.94
CA GLY A 342 -17.42 3.31 1.23
C GLY A 342 -16.44 2.40 0.51
N THR A 343 -16.27 1.15 0.97
CA THR A 343 -15.33 0.16 0.37
C THR A 343 -16.03 -0.78 -0.60
N LEU A 344 -17.03 -1.53 -0.13
CA LEU A 344 -17.80 -2.45 -0.97
C LEU A 344 -18.99 -1.74 -1.64
N THR A 345 -19.50 -0.69 -1.02
CA THR A 345 -20.61 0.13 -1.49
C THR A 345 -20.12 1.52 -1.91
N GLN A 346 -20.99 2.27 -2.60
CA GLN A 346 -20.64 3.58 -3.14
C GLN A 346 -20.61 4.70 -2.10
N ASN A 347 -21.05 4.44 -0.86
CA ASN A 347 -21.31 5.42 0.20
C ASN A 347 -22.25 6.55 -0.29
N LEU A 348 -23.19 6.19 -1.15
CA LEU A 348 -24.15 7.10 -1.74
C LEU A 348 -25.53 6.46 -1.69
N MET A 349 -26.37 6.91 -0.77
CA MET A 349 -27.75 6.45 -0.71
C MET A 349 -28.49 6.76 -2.00
N GLN A 350 -29.17 5.77 -2.55
CA GLN A 350 -29.96 5.88 -3.78
C GLN A 350 -31.33 5.24 -3.56
N VAL A 351 -32.35 5.81 -4.21
CA VAL A 351 -33.67 5.18 -4.29
C VAL A 351 -33.52 3.91 -5.14
N HIS A 352 -33.74 2.76 -4.53
CA HIS A 352 -33.72 1.47 -5.19
C HIS A 352 -35.06 1.18 -5.86
N GLU A 353 -36.12 1.31 -5.09
CA GLU A 353 -37.48 1.05 -5.58
C GLU A 353 -38.46 2.05 -4.92
N PRO A 354 -38.97 3.02 -5.68
CA PRO A 354 -40.08 3.84 -5.25
C PRO A 354 -41.38 3.08 -5.53
N ASN A 355 -42.20 2.89 -4.53
CA ASN A 355 -43.50 2.21 -4.67
C ASN A 355 -44.59 3.10 -4.11
N PHE A 356 -45.06 4.01 -4.96
CA PHE A 356 -46.19 4.88 -4.67
C PHE A 356 -47.48 4.26 -5.26
N TYR A 357 -48.37 3.82 -4.39
CA TYR A 357 -49.56 3.04 -4.79
C TYR A 357 -50.58 3.78 -5.63
N GLY A 358 -50.55 5.12 -5.62
CA GLY A 358 -51.44 5.95 -6.42
C GLY A 358 -51.01 6.13 -7.90
N ILE A 359 -49.82 5.62 -8.26
CA ILE A 359 -49.22 5.77 -9.59
C ILE A 359 -49.29 4.44 -10.35
N LYS A 360 -49.80 4.45 -11.61
CA LYS A 360 -49.99 3.24 -12.42
C LYS A 360 -48.78 2.32 -12.59
N ASN A 361 -47.58 2.70 -12.39
CA ASN A 361 -46.37 1.85 -12.45
C ASN A 361 -45.54 1.95 -11.18
N GLY A 362 -46.04 2.57 -10.09
CA GLY A 362 -45.40 2.65 -8.80
C GLY A 362 -44.06 3.42 -8.75
N SER A 363 -43.33 3.53 -9.85
CA SER A 363 -41.93 3.94 -9.89
C SER A 363 -41.62 5.20 -10.68
N ASN A 364 -42.43 5.61 -11.66
CA ASN A 364 -42.18 6.76 -12.53
C ASN A 364 -43.25 7.84 -12.35
N LEU A 365 -42.81 9.09 -12.07
CA LEU A 365 -43.73 10.23 -12.01
C LEU A 365 -44.23 10.58 -13.42
N SER A 366 -45.55 10.75 -13.55
CA SER A 366 -46.24 11.22 -14.75
C SER A 366 -46.77 12.67 -14.53
N ASP A 367 -47.47 13.20 -15.54
CA ASP A 367 -48.06 14.55 -15.42
C ASP A 367 -49.51 14.45 -14.86
N ASP A 368 -49.68 13.67 -13.77
CA ASP A 368 -50.93 13.58 -13.01
C ASP A 368 -50.83 14.27 -11.65
N ASP A 369 -51.95 14.56 -11.04
CA ASP A 369 -52.10 15.29 -9.80
C ASP A 369 -51.37 14.57 -8.63
N ILE A 370 -51.39 13.22 -8.61
CA ILE A 370 -50.74 12.44 -7.54
C ILE A 370 -49.22 12.50 -7.67
N SER A 371 -48.70 12.39 -8.89
CA SER A 371 -47.27 12.55 -9.17
C SER A 371 -46.79 13.96 -8.82
N ALA A 372 -47.58 14.99 -9.07
CA ALA A 372 -47.30 16.37 -8.71
C ALA A 372 -47.25 16.55 -7.17
N LEU A 373 -48.22 15.97 -6.45
CA LEU A 373 -48.24 15.95 -4.97
C LEU A 373 -47.03 15.26 -4.34
N ILE A 374 -46.63 14.11 -4.89
CA ILE A 374 -45.46 13.36 -4.45
C ILE A 374 -44.19 14.20 -4.67
N ALA A 375 -44.06 14.81 -5.85
CA ALA A 375 -42.90 15.65 -6.16
C ALA A 375 -42.81 16.91 -5.26
N GLU A 376 -43.94 17.58 -4.99
CA GLU A 376 -43.97 18.70 -4.08
C GLU A 376 -43.68 18.25 -2.64
N GLY A 377 -44.28 17.13 -2.18
CA GLY A 377 -44.05 16.59 -0.84
C GLY A 377 -42.60 16.20 -0.58
N ILE A 378 -41.94 15.57 -1.53
CA ILE A 378 -40.50 15.25 -1.43
C ILE A 378 -39.66 16.54 -1.38
N SER A 379 -40.01 17.54 -2.21
CA SER A 379 -39.25 18.79 -2.33
C SER A 379 -39.42 19.70 -1.09
N ALA A 380 -40.67 19.90 -0.63
CA ALA A 380 -40.97 20.80 0.46
C ALA A 380 -40.68 20.19 1.85
N ASN A 381 -40.94 18.89 2.01
CA ASN A 381 -40.67 18.17 3.27
C ASN A 381 -39.24 17.59 3.28
N SER A 382 -38.23 18.45 3.08
CA SER A 382 -36.81 18.07 3.07
C SER A 382 -35.93 19.24 3.52
N THR A 383 -34.88 18.92 4.28
CA THR A 383 -33.84 19.87 4.68
C THR A 383 -32.58 19.78 3.83
N ALA A 384 -32.46 18.76 2.98
CA ALA A 384 -31.31 18.55 2.10
C ALA A 384 -31.34 19.45 0.86
N PHE A 385 -30.18 19.62 0.23
CA PHE A 385 -29.97 20.40 -0.99
C PHE A 385 -29.10 19.62 -1.99
N LEU A 386 -29.20 19.98 -3.28
CA LEU A 386 -28.29 19.52 -4.33
C LEU A 386 -27.50 20.73 -4.81
N GLU A 387 -26.17 20.64 -4.81
CA GLU A 387 -25.30 21.64 -5.42
C GLU A 387 -25.27 21.45 -6.93
N GLU A 388 -25.38 22.55 -7.68
CA GLU A 388 -25.18 22.53 -9.13
C GLU A 388 -23.69 22.32 -9.41
N THR A 389 -23.37 21.22 -10.05
CA THR A 389 -22.01 20.93 -10.56
C THR A 389 -21.85 21.45 -11.98
N GLU A 390 -20.60 21.70 -12.39
CA GLU A 390 -20.29 22.11 -13.77
C GLU A 390 -20.88 21.10 -14.78
N THR A 391 -21.28 21.59 -15.93
CA THR A 391 -22.05 20.89 -16.95
C THR A 391 -21.54 19.45 -17.24
N GLY A 392 -22.28 18.43 -16.79
CA GLY A 392 -22.08 17.02 -17.11
C GLY A 392 -21.82 16.09 -15.92
N GLU A 393 -21.59 16.61 -14.74
CA GLU A 393 -21.46 15.80 -13.52
C GLU A 393 -22.79 15.65 -12.77
N LYS A 394 -22.94 14.56 -12.03
CA LYS A 394 -24.10 14.35 -11.16
C LYS A 394 -24.10 15.38 -10.03
N PRO A 395 -25.25 16.02 -9.70
CA PRO A 395 -25.34 16.97 -8.59
C PRO A 395 -24.83 16.35 -7.29
N LYS A 396 -24.08 17.10 -6.52
CA LYS A 396 -23.60 16.69 -5.20
C LYS A 396 -24.67 17.04 -4.15
N GLY A 397 -25.01 16.07 -3.30
CA GLY A 397 -26.00 16.30 -2.25
C GLY A 397 -25.38 16.84 -0.95
N VAL A 398 -26.09 17.77 -0.32
CA VAL A 398 -25.74 18.33 0.98
C VAL A 398 -26.89 18.10 1.96
N GLY A 399 -26.61 17.57 3.14
CA GLY A 399 -27.60 17.27 4.17
C GLY A 399 -27.79 15.77 4.40
N ASN A 400 -28.94 15.39 4.96
CA ASN A 400 -29.21 13.98 5.30
C ASN A 400 -29.15 13.06 4.06
N PRO A 401 -28.33 11.99 4.05
CA PRO A 401 -28.13 11.13 2.88
C PRO A 401 -29.44 10.51 2.35
N THR A 402 -30.40 10.21 3.22
CA THR A 402 -31.70 9.66 2.84
C THR A 402 -32.55 10.68 2.08
N GLU A 403 -32.51 11.93 2.52
CA GLU A 403 -33.20 13.03 1.82
C GLU A 403 -32.52 13.37 0.50
N VAL A 404 -31.18 13.40 0.48
CA VAL A 404 -30.40 13.56 -0.77
C VAL A 404 -30.76 12.51 -1.79
N ALA A 405 -30.90 11.24 -1.39
CA ALA A 405 -31.32 10.16 -2.28
C ALA A 405 -32.68 10.42 -2.96
N LEU A 406 -33.65 10.97 -2.21
CA LEU A 406 -34.96 11.35 -2.74
C LEU A 406 -34.87 12.52 -3.72
N LEU A 407 -34.08 13.54 -3.42
CA LEU A 407 -33.89 14.70 -4.31
C LEU A 407 -33.16 14.30 -5.60
N LEU A 408 -32.15 13.43 -5.52
CA LEU A 408 -31.46 12.88 -6.69
C LEU A 408 -32.41 12.06 -7.56
N TRP A 409 -33.26 11.23 -6.93
CA TRP A 409 -34.28 10.50 -7.66
C TRP A 409 -35.27 11.44 -8.36
N LEU A 410 -35.76 12.47 -7.65
CA LEU A 410 -36.66 13.46 -8.22
C LEU A 410 -36.03 14.19 -9.42
N ASN A 411 -34.75 14.55 -9.30
CA ASN A 411 -33.99 15.14 -10.39
C ASN A 411 -33.87 14.19 -11.61
N SER A 412 -33.67 12.89 -11.36
CA SER A 412 -33.64 11.86 -12.42
C SER A 412 -34.98 11.70 -13.14
N GLN A 413 -36.12 12.06 -12.49
CA GLN A 413 -37.45 12.10 -13.08
C GLN A 413 -37.73 13.39 -13.87
N GLY A 414 -36.70 14.26 -14.01
CA GLY A 414 -36.82 15.54 -14.70
C GLY A 414 -37.58 16.63 -13.95
N ARG A 415 -37.78 16.45 -12.64
CA ARG A 415 -38.48 17.43 -11.78
C ARG A 415 -37.47 18.32 -11.06
N ASN A 416 -37.61 19.63 -11.20
CA ASN A 416 -36.77 20.63 -10.49
C ASN A 416 -37.30 20.84 -9.08
N TYR A 417 -36.64 20.24 -8.08
CA TYR A 417 -37.05 20.30 -6.68
C TYR A 417 -36.99 21.73 -6.09
N LEU A 418 -36.04 22.58 -6.54
CA LEU A 418 -35.91 23.97 -6.06
C LEU A 418 -37.16 24.78 -6.41
N LYS A 419 -37.60 24.73 -7.68
CA LYS A 419 -38.81 25.43 -8.11
C LYS A 419 -40.05 24.93 -7.36
N LEU A 420 -40.16 23.65 -7.11
CA LEU A 420 -41.27 23.07 -6.35
C LEU A 420 -41.24 23.51 -4.89
N ARG A 421 -40.06 23.56 -4.27
CA ARG A 421 -39.87 24.03 -2.89
C ARG A 421 -40.13 25.55 -2.74
N GLU A 422 -39.64 26.36 -3.67
CA GLU A 422 -39.85 27.83 -3.67
C GLU A 422 -41.34 28.19 -3.87
N ASN A 423 -42.04 27.46 -4.70
CA ASN A 423 -43.46 27.69 -4.97
C ASN A 423 -44.38 27.27 -3.81
N ALA A 424 -43.99 26.27 -3.03
CA ALA A 424 -44.74 25.76 -1.88
C ALA A 424 -44.38 26.60 -0.64
N ARG A 425 -45.27 27.49 -0.24
CA ARG A 425 -45.04 28.33 0.97
C ARG A 425 -45.18 27.47 2.23
N VAL A 426 -44.06 27.27 2.93
CA VAL A 426 -44.05 26.56 4.22
C VAL A 426 -44.72 27.43 5.28
N LEU A 427 -45.72 26.89 5.96
CA LEU A 427 -46.48 27.50 7.05
C LEU A 427 -45.99 27.03 8.43
N ASP A 428 -45.68 25.72 8.55
CA ASP A 428 -45.12 25.12 9.76
C ASP A 428 -44.30 23.84 9.38
N GLN A 429 -43.31 23.49 10.19
CA GLN A 429 -42.45 22.34 9.95
C GLN A 429 -42.03 21.67 11.24
N LEU A 430 -42.32 20.39 11.34
CA LEU A 430 -41.88 19.50 12.40
C LEU A 430 -40.70 18.66 11.90
N THR A 431 -39.49 19.03 12.29
CA THR A 431 -38.25 18.35 11.86
C THR A 431 -38.18 16.91 12.36
N PHE A 432 -37.34 16.07 11.74
CA PHE A 432 -37.16 14.68 12.16
C PHE A 432 -36.61 14.58 13.61
N SER A 433 -37.12 13.64 14.39
CA SER A 433 -36.50 13.25 15.63
C SER A 433 -36.46 11.72 15.75
N THR A 434 -35.45 11.19 16.47
CA THR A 434 -35.29 9.75 16.71
C THR A 434 -36.42 9.14 17.56
N GLU A 435 -37.09 9.93 18.37
CA GLU A 435 -38.23 9.50 19.14
C GLU A 435 -39.48 9.37 18.29
N ARG A 436 -39.79 10.40 17.50
CA ARG A 436 -40.97 10.42 16.61
C ARG A 436 -40.84 9.58 15.38
N LYS A 437 -39.61 9.46 14.82
CA LYS A 437 -39.27 8.73 13.61
C LYS A 437 -39.99 9.22 12.33
N PHE A 438 -40.47 10.43 12.31
CA PHE A 438 -41.04 11.08 11.13
C PHE A 438 -40.75 12.59 11.14
N MET A 439 -40.93 13.20 9.98
CA MET A 439 -40.88 14.62 9.70
C MET A 439 -42.18 15.03 9.03
N ALA A 440 -42.73 16.20 9.37
CA ALA A 440 -43.93 16.75 8.76
C ALA A 440 -43.72 18.19 8.36
N THR A 441 -44.32 18.61 7.25
CA THR A 441 -44.26 20.01 6.77
C THR A 441 -45.63 20.42 6.25
N LEU A 442 -46.17 21.49 6.78
CA LEU A 442 -47.40 22.13 6.34
C LEU A 442 -47.07 23.20 5.31
N VAL A 443 -47.64 23.12 4.10
CA VAL A 443 -47.43 24.09 3.03
C VAL A 443 -48.75 24.62 2.49
N GLU A 444 -48.71 25.84 1.96
CA GLU A 444 -49.74 26.36 1.07
C GLU A 444 -49.33 25.92 -0.37
N SER A 445 -50.05 24.94 -0.90
CA SER A 445 -49.73 24.33 -2.21
C SER A 445 -50.36 25.14 -3.35
N PRO A 446 -49.56 25.59 -4.30
CA PRO A 446 -50.08 26.21 -5.54
C PRO A 446 -50.77 25.21 -6.48
N LEU A 447 -50.49 23.90 -6.33
CA LEU A 447 -51.03 22.85 -7.19
C LEU A 447 -52.54 22.68 -6.96
N ILE A 448 -52.99 22.73 -5.72
CA ILE A 448 -54.39 22.50 -5.33
C ILE A 448 -55.07 23.81 -4.86
N GLY A 449 -54.32 24.86 -4.58
CA GLY A 449 -54.83 26.12 -3.99
C GLY A 449 -55.33 25.96 -2.54
N LYS A 450 -54.85 24.94 -1.81
CA LYS A 450 -55.21 24.61 -0.42
C LYS A 450 -53.95 24.33 0.40
N LYS A 451 -54.11 24.32 1.72
CA LYS A 451 -53.07 23.85 2.64
C LYS A 451 -52.96 22.31 2.57
N ILE A 452 -51.72 21.84 2.53
CA ILE A 452 -51.41 20.41 2.55
C ILE A 452 -50.33 20.14 3.61
N LEU A 453 -50.57 19.13 4.42
CA LEU A 453 -49.59 18.55 5.32
C LEU A 453 -48.95 17.34 4.66
N TYR A 454 -47.62 17.40 4.47
CA TYR A 454 -46.80 16.27 4.00
C TYR A 454 -46.06 15.63 5.15
N ILE A 455 -46.03 14.28 5.16
CA ILE A 455 -45.34 13.48 6.17
C ILE A 455 -44.46 12.44 5.50
N LYS A 456 -43.22 12.29 6.01
CA LYS A 456 -42.36 11.17 5.68
C LYS A 456 -41.69 10.63 6.92
N GLY A 457 -41.47 9.32 6.99
CA GLY A 457 -40.85 8.68 8.16
C GLY A 457 -40.85 7.17 8.10
N ALA A 458 -40.68 6.53 9.26
CA ALA A 458 -40.77 5.08 9.38
C ALA A 458 -42.15 4.59 8.90
N PRO A 459 -42.19 3.71 7.90
CA PRO A 459 -43.47 3.37 7.23
C PRO A 459 -44.51 2.85 8.18
N GLU A 460 -44.14 2.05 9.18
CA GLU A 460 -45.02 1.49 10.19
C GLU A 460 -45.67 2.59 11.06
N ILE A 461 -44.93 3.66 11.33
CA ILE A 461 -45.42 4.79 12.12
C ILE A 461 -46.31 5.69 11.27
N VAL A 462 -45.89 6.02 10.07
CA VAL A 462 -46.65 6.85 9.12
C VAL A 462 -47.97 6.16 8.76
N LEU A 463 -47.93 4.84 8.41
CA LEU A 463 -49.14 4.06 8.13
C LEU A 463 -50.08 3.98 9.30
N GLY A 464 -49.56 3.90 10.56
CA GLY A 464 -50.33 3.91 11.78
C GLY A 464 -51.12 5.20 12.03
N LYS A 465 -50.76 6.30 11.36
CA LYS A 465 -51.42 7.61 11.38
C LYS A 465 -52.34 7.86 10.19
N CYS A 466 -52.46 6.88 9.28
CA CYS A 466 -53.28 7.00 8.07
C CYS A 466 -54.62 6.30 8.25
N LYS A 467 -55.69 6.97 7.77
CA LYS A 467 -57.02 6.41 7.68
C LYS A 467 -57.24 5.68 6.36
N GLU A 468 -56.66 6.19 5.29
CA GLU A 468 -56.83 5.70 3.92
C GLU A 468 -55.50 5.47 3.25
N VAL A 469 -55.46 4.53 2.27
CA VAL A 469 -54.35 4.32 1.30
C VAL A 469 -54.84 4.71 -0.09
N VAL A 470 -54.03 5.45 -0.83
CA VAL A 470 -54.31 5.89 -2.19
C VAL A 470 -53.85 4.80 -3.16
N LEU A 471 -54.79 4.10 -3.82
CA LEU A 471 -54.53 3.03 -4.79
C LEU A 471 -55.10 3.41 -6.13
N ASP A 472 -54.29 3.55 -7.19
CA ASP A 472 -54.72 3.86 -8.55
C ASP A 472 -55.78 4.99 -8.62
N GLY A 473 -55.58 6.05 -7.81
CA GLY A 473 -56.52 7.18 -7.71
C GLY A 473 -57.74 6.93 -6.86
N ARG A 474 -57.90 5.76 -6.25
CA ARG A 474 -58.98 5.43 -5.30
C ARG A 474 -58.48 5.39 -3.87
N ARG A 475 -59.30 5.72 -2.89
CA ARG A 475 -58.98 5.64 -1.45
C ARG A 475 -59.58 4.34 -0.92
N VAL A 476 -58.75 3.56 -0.23
CA VAL A 476 -59.06 2.29 0.40
C VAL A 476 -58.70 2.41 1.90
N ASP A 477 -59.47 1.77 2.75
CA ASP A 477 -59.22 1.78 4.21
C ASP A 477 -57.81 1.25 4.52
N ALA A 478 -57.03 1.98 5.32
CA ALA A 478 -55.67 1.62 5.65
C ALA A 478 -55.56 0.30 6.40
N VAL A 479 -56.58 -0.10 7.15
CA VAL A 479 -56.62 -1.37 7.92
C VAL A 479 -56.66 -2.57 6.95
N GLU A 480 -57.43 -2.48 5.85
CA GLU A 480 -57.52 -3.56 4.85
C GLU A 480 -56.21 -3.76 4.08
N TYR A 481 -55.44 -2.70 3.83
CA TYR A 481 -54.23 -2.76 3.03
C TYR A 481 -52.96 -2.95 3.86
N ARG A 482 -53.01 -2.86 5.21
CA ARG A 482 -51.91 -2.94 6.13
C ARG A 482 -51.02 -4.17 5.94
N SER A 483 -51.64 -5.35 5.83
CA SER A 483 -50.91 -6.62 5.69
C SER A 483 -50.07 -6.67 4.40
N THR A 484 -50.52 -6.02 3.33
CA THR A 484 -49.81 -5.92 2.04
C THR A 484 -48.58 -5.04 2.19
N VAL A 485 -48.71 -3.88 2.88
CA VAL A 485 -47.61 -2.98 3.15
C VAL A 485 -46.56 -3.64 4.05
N GLU A 486 -47.02 -4.33 5.11
CA GLU A 486 -46.13 -5.03 6.05
C GLU A 486 -45.35 -6.16 5.36
N ALA A 487 -45.96 -6.93 4.49
CA ALA A 487 -45.26 -7.96 3.70
C ALA A 487 -44.21 -7.35 2.77
N GLN A 488 -44.52 -6.22 2.14
CA GLN A 488 -43.56 -5.48 1.32
C GLN A 488 -42.40 -4.92 2.12
N LEU A 489 -42.68 -4.34 3.28
CA LEU A 489 -41.64 -3.83 4.20
C LEU A 489 -40.71 -4.95 4.65
N LEU A 490 -41.24 -6.11 4.99
CA LEU A 490 -40.45 -7.28 5.37
C LEU A 490 -39.53 -7.73 4.22
N ASN A 491 -40.00 -7.68 2.97
CA ASN A 491 -39.17 -7.98 1.81
C ASN A 491 -38.00 -6.99 1.68
N TYR A 492 -38.25 -5.68 1.80
CA TYR A 492 -37.19 -4.67 1.75
C TYR A 492 -36.20 -4.77 2.93
N GLN A 493 -36.70 -5.08 4.14
CA GLN A 493 -35.85 -5.32 5.31
C GLN A 493 -34.96 -6.53 5.12
N ASN A 494 -35.46 -7.61 4.51
CA ASN A 494 -34.66 -8.80 4.18
C ASN A 494 -33.58 -8.50 3.13
N MET A 495 -33.80 -7.52 2.24
CA MET A 495 -32.83 -7.02 1.29
C MET A 495 -31.93 -5.90 1.89
N ALA A 496 -32.04 -5.66 3.19
CA ALA A 496 -31.24 -4.68 3.91
C ALA A 496 -31.42 -3.23 3.46
N MET A 497 -32.56 -2.89 2.96
CA MET A 497 -32.90 -1.54 2.49
C MET A 497 -33.50 -0.71 3.62
N ARG A 498 -33.22 0.58 3.59
CA ARG A 498 -33.95 1.56 4.39
C ARG A 498 -35.26 1.87 3.71
N THR A 499 -36.32 1.98 4.48
CA THR A 499 -37.66 2.28 3.96
C THR A 499 -38.18 3.58 4.54
N LEU A 500 -38.80 4.38 3.68
CA LEU A 500 -39.53 5.59 4.07
C LEU A 500 -40.98 5.48 3.60
N GLY A 501 -41.93 5.70 4.51
CA GLY A 501 -43.35 5.86 4.20
C GLY A 501 -43.68 7.34 3.95
N PHE A 502 -44.59 7.58 3.04
CA PHE A 502 -45.09 8.89 2.65
C PHE A 502 -46.60 8.98 2.80
N ALA A 503 -47.07 10.09 3.39
CA ALA A 503 -48.49 10.39 3.51
C ALA A 503 -48.75 11.90 3.38
N PHE A 504 -49.99 12.27 3.12
CA PHE A 504 -50.46 13.64 3.07
C PHE A 504 -51.84 13.81 3.64
N LYS A 505 -52.18 15.05 3.97
CA LYS A 505 -53.58 15.48 4.33
C LYS A 505 -53.85 16.82 3.68
N ILE A 506 -55.00 16.96 3.04
CA ILE A 506 -55.52 18.28 2.68
C ILE A 506 -56.18 18.91 3.88
N VAL A 507 -55.67 20.10 4.30
CA VAL A 507 -56.09 20.79 5.49
C VAL A 507 -57.14 21.82 5.15
N GLU A 508 -58.29 21.79 5.80
CA GLU A 508 -59.38 22.74 5.59
C GLU A 508 -59.10 24.10 6.28
N GLU A 509 -59.78 25.15 5.86
CA GLU A 509 -59.49 26.51 6.34
C GLU A 509 -59.69 26.68 7.85
N ASN A 510 -60.58 25.89 8.45
CA ASN A 510 -60.92 25.93 9.87
C ASN A 510 -60.00 25.06 10.75
N GLU A 511 -59.05 24.32 10.16
CA GLU A 511 -58.08 23.50 10.89
C GLU A 511 -56.84 24.32 11.30
N PRO A 512 -56.18 23.98 12.42
CA PRO A 512 -55.02 24.73 12.93
C PRO A 512 -53.82 24.63 11.96
N ASN A 513 -52.90 25.62 12.02
CA ASN A 513 -51.65 25.61 11.31
C ASN A 513 -50.51 25.05 12.21
N ASP A 514 -50.73 23.85 12.79
CA ASP A 514 -49.80 23.21 13.69
C ASP A 514 -49.62 21.74 13.24
N CYS A 515 -48.41 21.40 12.82
CA CYS A 515 -48.08 20.05 12.36
C CYS A 515 -48.31 18.96 13.41
N VAL A 516 -48.09 19.25 14.70
CA VAL A 516 -48.22 18.28 15.79
C VAL A 516 -49.70 17.92 15.98
N GLU A 517 -50.57 18.92 15.98
CA GLU A 517 -52.01 18.76 16.14
C GLU A 517 -52.64 18.02 14.97
N LEU A 518 -52.28 18.43 13.76
CA LEU A 518 -52.77 17.82 12.50
C LEU A 518 -52.33 16.34 12.37
N VAL A 519 -51.10 16.00 12.75
CA VAL A 519 -50.60 14.61 12.70
C VAL A 519 -51.30 13.73 13.76
N SER A 520 -51.65 14.32 14.89
CA SER A 520 -52.31 13.62 16.02
C SER A 520 -53.75 13.23 15.69
N ALA A 521 -54.39 13.81 14.67
CA ALA A 521 -55.74 13.47 14.23
C ALA A 521 -55.84 12.06 13.60
N ASN A 522 -54.71 11.45 13.15
CA ASN A 522 -54.64 10.12 12.54
C ASN A 522 -55.58 9.90 11.34
N ASP A 523 -55.80 10.94 10.54
CA ASP A 523 -56.73 10.93 9.36
C ASP A 523 -55.97 11.18 8.06
N LEU A 524 -54.67 10.78 7.97
CA LEU A 524 -53.81 10.96 6.83
C LEU A 524 -54.13 9.96 5.73
N ASN A 525 -53.66 10.31 4.49
CA ASN A 525 -53.73 9.46 3.31
C ASN A 525 -52.33 8.92 2.99
N PHE A 526 -52.14 7.62 3.04
CA PHE A 526 -50.88 6.96 2.75
C PHE A 526 -50.63 6.89 1.24
N LEU A 527 -49.46 7.36 0.80
CA LEU A 527 -49.08 7.39 -0.62
C LEU A 527 -48.28 6.17 -1.07
N GLY A 528 -47.43 5.65 -0.20
CA GLY A 528 -46.55 4.53 -0.54
C GLY A 528 -45.30 4.46 0.28
N VAL A 529 -44.39 3.58 -0.13
CA VAL A 529 -43.11 3.30 0.49
C VAL A 529 -41.98 3.47 -0.54
N VAL A 530 -40.89 4.09 -0.14
CA VAL A 530 -39.66 4.16 -0.92
C VAL A 530 -38.56 3.35 -0.23
N ALA A 531 -37.97 2.41 -0.97
CA ALA A 531 -36.82 1.63 -0.53
C ALA A 531 -35.52 2.32 -1.01
N ILE A 532 -34.61 2.55 -0.07
CA ILE A 532 -33.36 3.26 -0.29
C ILE A 532 -32.21 2.37 0.17
N SER A 533 -31.17 2.26 -0.64
CA SER A 533 -29.99 1.47 -0.32
C SER A 533 -28.72 2.19 -0.78
N ASP A 534 -27.59 1.82 -0.19
CA ASP A 534 -26.26 2.16 -0.67
C ASP A 534 -25.82 1.03 -1.61
N PRO A 535 -25.77 1.23 -2.93
CA PRO A 535 -25.52 0.17 -3.88
C PRO A 535 -24.09 -0.32 -3.83
N ILE A 536 -23.91 -1.62 -4.12
CA ILE A 536 -22.59 -2.22 -4.28
C ILE A 536 -21.90 -1.59 -5.50
N ARG A 537 -20.60 -1.35 -5.40
CA ARG A 537 -19.79 -0.92 -6.54
C ARG A 537 -19.77 -2.01 -7.61
N PRO A 538 -19.94 -1.68 -8.90
CA PRO A 538 -20.07 -2.67 -9.96
C PRO A 538 -18.88 -3.61 -10.14
N ASP A 539 -17.66 -3.15 -9.77
CA ASP A 539 -16.40 -3.88 -9.90
C ASP A 539 -16.14 -4.87 -8.74
N VAL A 540 -16.80 -4.70 -7.59
CA VAL A 540 -16.54 -5.48 -6.37
C VAL A 540 -16.79 -6.99 -6.54
N PRO A 541 -17.88 -7.48 -7.13
CA PRO A 541 -18.10 -8.92 -7.27
C PRO A 541 -16.96 -9.62 -8.03
N ALA A 542 -16.51 -9.01 -9.12
CA ALA A 542 -15.41 -9.54 -9.94
C ALA A 542 -14.06 -9.49 -9.17
N ALA A 543 -13.80 -8.42 -8.45
CA ALA A 543 -12.60 -8.26 -7.65
C ALA A 543 -12.54 -9.24 -6.47
N VAL A 544 -13.68 -9.48 -5.80
CA VAL A 544 -13.82 -10.49 -4.74
C VAL A 544 -13.54 -11.89 -5.29
N ALA A 545 -14.15 -12.26 -6.43
CA ALA A 545 -13.91 -13.54 -7.08
C ALA A 545 -12.41 -13.72 -7.46
N LYS A 546 -11.76 -12.66 -7.96
CA LYS A 546 -10.33 -12.65 -8.30
C LYS A 546 -9.46 -12.87 -7.04
N CYS A 547 -9.75 -12.22 -5.92
CA CYS A 547 -9.05 -12.43 -4.66
C CYS A 547 -9.25 -13.84 -4.10
N GLN A 548 -10.48 -14.38 -4.15
CA GLN A 548 -10.77 -15.75 -3.73
C GLN A 548 -10.05 -16.78 -4.58
N SER A 549 -10.00 -16.59 -5.90
CA SER A 549 -9.25 -17.47 -6.82
C SER A 549 -7.74 -17.43 -6.55
N ALA A 550 -7.25 -16.29 -6.05
CA ALA A 550 -5.87 -16.11 -5.61
C ALA A 550 -5.58 -16.74 -4.23
N GLY A 551 -6.55 -17.42 -3.62
CA GLY A 551 -6.42 -18.08 -2.32
C GLY A 551 -6.49 -17.13 -1.13
N ILE A 552 -7.05 -15.93 -1.31
CA ILE A 552 -7.20 -14.91 -0.25
C ILE A 552 -8.61 -15.03 0.33
N GLY A 553 -8.71 -15.21 1.65
CA GLY A 553 -9.97 -15.17 2.38
C GLY A 553 -10.46 -13.72 2.53
N ILE A 554 -11.75 -13.49 2.30
CA ILE A 554 -12.35 -12.17 2.50
C ILE A 554 -13.31 -12.26 3.70
N LYS A 555 -13.29 -11.24 4.56
CA LYS A 555 -14.15 -11.12 5.72
C LYS A 555 -14.77 -9.74 5.74
N ILE A 556 -16.10 -9.67 5.81
CA ILE A 556 -16.83 -8.41 6.00
C ILE A 556 -16.91 -8.14 7.49
N VAL A 557 -16.49 -6.94 7.91
CA VAL A 557 -16.51 -6.51 9.31
C VAL A 557 -17.15 -5.13 9.36
N THR A 558 -18.42 -5.06 9.77
CA THR A 558 -19.23 -3.85 9.67
C THR A 558 -20.04 -3.57 10.92
N GLY A 559 -20.34 -2.29 11.17
CA GLY A 559 -21.31 -1.86 12.18
C GLY A 559 -22.77 -2.16 11.84
N ASP A 560 -23.07 -2.56 10.61
CA ASP A 560 -24.41 -2.83 10.12
C ASP A 560 -25.06 -4.06 10.78
N THR A 561 -26.37 -4.20 10.54
CA THR A 561 -27.17 -5.34 11.01
C THR A 561 -26.75 -6.66 10.34
N PRO A 562 -26.98 -7.82 10.99
CA PRO A 562 -26.67 -9.13 10.40
C PRO A 562 -27.36 -9.37 9.05
N GLY A 563 -28.59 -8.88 8.87
CA GLY A 563 -29.33 -9.01 7.62
C GLY A 563 -28.64 -8.25 6.48
N THR A 564 -28.32 -6.98 6.71
CA THR A 564 -27.60 -6.12 5.74
C THR A 564 -26.26 -6.73 5.33
N ALA A 565 -25.44 -7.12 6.32
CA ALA A 565 -24.13 -7.67 6.07
C ALA A 565 -24.19 -9.00 5.28
N THR A 566 -25.16 -9.86 5.60
CA THR A 566 -25.37 -11.14 4.91
C THR A 566 -25.84 -10.94 3.47
N GLU A 567 -26.76 -9.99 3.22
CA GLU A 567 -27.26 -9.69 1.86
C GLU A 567 -26.15 -9.12 0.97
N ILE A 568 -25.35 -8.17 1.49
CA ILE A 568 -24.19 -7.65 0.75
C ILE A 568 -23.20 -8.78 0.43
N ALA A 569 -22.90 -9.64 1.43
CA ALA A 569 -22.03 -10.79 1.24
C ALA A 569 -22.55 -11.77 0.17
N ARG A 570 -23.88 -11.94 0.06
CA ARG A 570 -24.53 -12.75 -0.96
C ARG A 570 -24.37 -12.13 -2.34
N GLN A 571 -24.61 -10.84 -2.47
CA GLN A 571 -24.54 -10.13 -3.76
C GLN A 571 -23.11 -10.09 -4.32
N ILE A 572 -22.08 -10.02 -3.47
CA ILE A 572 -20.67 -10.07 -3.92
C ILE A 572 -20.13 -11.50 -4.07
N GLY A 573 -20.97 -12.53 -3.86
CA GLY A 573 -20.57 -13.94 -4.01
C GLY A 573 -19.71 -14.50 -2.86
N LEU A 574 -19.64 -13.81 -1.71
CA LEU A 574 -18.91 -14.28 -0.52
C LEU A 574 -19.74 -15.26 0.32
N TRP A 575 -21.03 -14.97 0.50
CA TRP A 575 -21.98 -15.82 1.22
C TRP A 575 -22.73 -16.75 0.28
N LYS A 576 -22.73 -18.04 0.55
CA LYS A 576 -23.41 -19.09 -0.21
C LYS A 576 -24.38 -19.83 0.69
N PRO A 577 -25.70 -19.62 0.54
CA PRO A 577 -26.71 -20.22 1.43
C PRO A 577 -26.65 -21.75 1.51
N GLU A 578 -26.14 -22.41 0.45
CA GLU A 578 -26.07 -23.88 0.35
C GLU A 578 -24.94 -24.48 1.21
N THR A 579 -23.91 -23.71 1.52
CA THR A 579 -22.69 -24.21 2.19
C THR A 579 -22.35 -23.48 3.49
N ASP A 580 -22.77 -22.22 3.63
CA ASP A 580 -22.43 -21.39 4.78
C ASP A 580 -23.47 -21.52 5.89
N THR A 581 -22.99 -21.51 7.11
CA THR A 581 -23.77 -21.72 8.34
C THR A 581 -23.53 -20.57 9.33
N ASP A 582 -24.19 -20.59 10.47
CA ASP A 582 -23.99 -19.61 11.55
C ASP A 582 -22.55 -19.65 12.12
N ARG A 583 -21.73 -20.69 11.82
CA ARG A 583 -20.31 -20.68 12.13
C ARG A 583 -19.55 -19.62 11.34
N ASN A 584 -20.04 -19.29 10.14
CA ASN A 584 -19.40 -18.34 9.21
C ASN A 584 -19.82 -16.89 9.44
N ARG A 585 -20.77 -16.62 10.34
CA ARG A 585 -21.21 -15.26 10.70
C ARG A 585 -21.36 -15.11 12.21
N ILE A 586 -21.07 -13.89 12.70
CA ILE A 586 -21.21 -13.57 14.13
C ILE A 586 -21.51 -12.07 14.30
N THR A 587 -22.12 -11.70 15.42
CA THR A 587 -22.23 -10.30 15.84
C THR A 587 -21.04 -9.89 16.70
N GLY A 588 -20.68 -8.59 16.72
CA GLY A 588 -19.59 -8.08 17.56
C GLY A 588 -19.79 -8.41 19.05
N VAL A 589 -21.04 -8.28 19.56
CA VAL A 589 -21.37 -8.63 20.95
C VAL A 589 -21.08 -10.11 21.23
N ALA A 590 -21.61 -11.01 20.40
CA ALA A 590 -21.36 -12.44 20.58
C ALA A 590 -19.88 -12.81 20.41
N PHE A 591 -19.14 -12.10 19.55
CA PHE A 591 -17.71 -12.29 19.38
C PHE A 591 -16.90 -11.83 20.61
N ALA A 592 -17.32 -10.75 21.25
CA ALA A 592 -16.69 -10.25 22.46
C ALA A 592 -16.86 -11.20 23.66
N GLU A 593 -17.99 -11.92 23.72
CA GLU A 593 -18.29 -12.90 24.77
C GLU A 593 -17.50 -14.21 24.64
N LEU A 594 -16.98 -14.54 23.44
CA LEU A 594 -16.16 -15.73 23.24
C LEU A 594 -14.84 -15.65 24.01
N SER A 595 -14.44 -16.74 24.63
CA SER A 595 -13.08 -16.90 25.13
C SER A 595 -12.06 -16.81 23.97
N ASN A 596 -10.79 -16.58 24.29
CA ASN A 596 -9.75 -16.51 23.25
C ASN A 596 -9.58 -17.84 22.51
N GLU A 597 -9.78 -18.97 23.17
CA GLU A 597 -9.67 -20.29 22.56
C GLU A 597 -10.82 -20.55 21.57
N GLU A 598 -12.06 -20.27 21.97
CA GLU A 598 -13.25 -20.40 21.11
C GLU A 598 -13.17 -19.44 19.91
N ALA A 599 -12.76 -18.19 20.14
CA ALA A 599 -12.57 -17.22 19.09
C ALA A 599 -11.47 -17.67 18.08
N LEU A 600 -10.32 -18.19 18.58
CA LEU A 600 -9.25 -18.73 17.75
C LEU A 600 -9.72 -19.93 16.91
N ASP A 601 -10.56 -20.82 17.43
CA ASP A 601 -11.11 -21.95 16.66
C ASP A 601 -11.98 -21.47 15.49
N ARG A 602 -12.73 -20.40 15.71
CA ARG A 602 -13.74 -19.91 14.77
C ARG A 602 -13.22 -18.87 13.76
N VAL A 603 -12.18 -18.11 14.09
CA VAL A 603 -11.76 -16.91 13.39
C VAL A 603 -11.43 -17.15 11.91
N MET A 604 -10.90 -18.31 11.53
CA MET A 604 -10.58 -18.63 10.13
C MET A 604 -11.85 -18.89 9.30
N ASP A 605 -12.88 -19.50 9.89
CA ASP A 605 -14.13 -19.84 9.22
C ASP A 605 -15.08 -18.65 9.06
N LEU A 606 -14.91 -17.60 9.89
CA LEU A 606 -15.73 -16.41 9.82
C LEU A 606 -15.62 -15.73 8.45
N LYS A 607 -16.76 -15.33 7.89
CA LYS A 607 -16.91 -14.52 6.68
C LYS A 607 -17.53 -13.16 6.97
N ILE A 608 -18.41 -13.10 7.99
CA ILE A 608 -19.18 -11.89 8.32
C ILE A 608 -19.13 -11.64 9.82
N MET A 609 -18.72 -10.43 10.20
CA MET A 609 -18.91 -9.88 11.55
C MET A 609 -19.77 -8.62 11.44
N SER A 610 -20.98 -8.67 11.96
CA SER A 610 -21.95 -7.57 11.96
C SER A 610 -22.01 -6.88 13.32
N ARG A 611 -22.47 -5.62 13.37
CA ARG A 611 -22.50 -4.79 14.59
C ARG A 611 -21.16 -4.81 15.34
N ALA A 612 -20.08 -4.78 14.58
CA ALA A 612 -18.72 -4.80 15.10
C ALA A 612 -18.33 -3.42 15.63
N ARG A 613 -17.79 -3.39 16.85
CA ARG A 613 -17.13 -2.21 17.42
C ARG A 613 -15.68 -2.13 16.96
N PRO A 614 -15.00 -0.99 17.06
CA PRO A 614 -13.58 -0.84 16.74
C PRO A 614 -12.68 -1.89 17.44
N THR A 615 -12.95 -2.15 18.72
CA THR A 615 -12.24 -3.17 19.52
C THR A 615 -12.46 -4.59 19.01
N ASP A 616 -13.66 -4.91 18.50
CA ASP A 616 -13.97 -6.23 17.95
C ASP A 616 -13.21 -6.43 16.61
N LYS A 617 -13.13 -5.37 15.78
CA LYS A 617 -12.34 -5.36 14.54
C LYS A 617 -10.86 -5.61 14.85
N GLN A 618 -10.28 -4.90 15.81
CA GLN A 618 -8.89 -5.07 16.23
C GLN A 618 -8.62 -6.49 16.76
N ARG A 619 -9.46 -7.01 17.67
CA ARG A 619 -9.34 -8.36 18.23
C ARG A 619 -9.38 -9.44 17.14
N LEU A 620 -10.26 -9.29 16.13
CA LEU A 620 -10.33 -10.20 15.00
C LEU A 620 -8.99 -10.25 14.24
N VAL A 621 -8.41 -9.09 13.96
CA VAL A 621 -7.10 -8.99 13.28
C VAL A 621 -6.02 -9.70 14.08
N GLN A 622 -5.91 -9.43 15.38
CA GLN A 622 -4.92 -10.05 16.27
C GLN A 622 -5.06 -11.59 16.30
N LEU A 623 -6.28 -12.11 16.40
CA LEU A 623 -6.53 -13.55 16.42
C LEU A 623 -6.20 -14.23 15.09
N LEU A 624 -6.47 -13.55 13.96
CA LEU A 624 -6.07 -14.04 12.63
C LEU A 624 -4.55 -14.10 12.50
N GLN A 625 -3.83 -13.09 13.01
CA GLN A 625 -2.37 -13.05 13.04
C GLN A 625 -1.79 -14.18 13.91
N LEU A 626 -2.38 -14.46 15.07
CA LEU A 626 -2.00 -15.59 15.92
C LEU A 626 -2.16 -16.96 15.22
N LYS A 627 -3.13 -17.07 14.30
CA LYS A 627 -3.28 -18.26 13.42
C LYS A 627 -2.27 -18.29 12.26
N GLY A 628 -1.37 -17.30 12.18
CA GLY A 628 -0.38 -17.18 11.12
C GLY A 628 -0.90 -16.60 9.81
N ALA A 629 -2.08 -15.97 9.82
CA ALA A 629 -2.57 -15.24 8.67
C ALA A 629 -1.81 -13.91 8.51
N VAL A 630 -1.57 -13.52 7.26
CA VAL A 630 -1.13 -12.19 6.89
C VAL A 630 -2.39 -11.39 6.53
N VAL A 631 -2.72 -10.41 7.35
CA VAL A 631 -4.01 -9.71 7.32
C VAL A 631 -3.86 -8.33 6.70
N ALA A 632 -4.69 -8.03 5.70
CA ALA A 632 -4.98 -6.66 5.29
C ALA A 632 -6.32 -6.21 5.88
N VAL A 633 -6.41 -4.94 6.23
CA VAL A 633 -7.66 -4.32 6.70
C VAL A 633 -7.97 -3.12 5.82
N THR A 634 -9.22 -2.98 5.38
CA THR A 634 -9.70 -1.76 4.73
C THR A 634 -10.56 -0.95 5.69
N GLY A 635 -10.49 0.37 5.61
CA GLY A 635 -11.34 1.26 6.38
C GLY A 635 -11.29 2.69 5.83
N ASP A 636 -12.35 3.46 6.12
CA ASP A 636 -12.47 4.86 5.71
C ASP A 636 -12.73 5.81 6.89
N GLY A 637 -13.09 5.24 8.05
CA GLY A 637 -13.48 5.98 9.24
C GLY A 637 -12.44 5.94 10.38
N THR A 638 -12.64 6.81 11.36
CA THR A 638 -11.88 6.82 12.63
C THR A 638 -12.02 5.50 13.39
N ASN A 639 -13.19 4.85 13.27
CA ASN A 639 -13.47 3.58 13.90
C ASN A 639 -12.61 2.42 13.41
N ASP A 640 -11.98 2.58 12.26
CA ASP A 640 -11.12 1.56 11.64
C ASP A 640 -9.65 1.71 12.00
N ALA A 641 -9.25 2.89 12.48
CA ALA A 641 -7.85 3.20 12.75
C ALA A 641 -7.13 2.19 13.66
N PRO A 642 -7.71 1.68 14.75
CA PRO A 642 -7.08 0.65 15.56
C PRO A 642 -6.82 -0.65 14.80
N ALA A 643 -7.74 -1.07 13.94
CA ALA A 643 -7.59 -2.27 13.13
C ALA A 643 -6.60 -2.06 11.98
N LEU A 644 -6.60 -0.88 11.34
CA LEU A 644 -5.64 -0.49 10.30
C LEU A 644 -4.20 -0.53 10.81
N ASN A 645 -3.95 0.06 11.99
CA ASN A 645 -2.62 0.06 12.62
C ASN A 645 -2.12 -1.33 13.03
N HIS A 646 -3.03 -2.24 13.45
CA HIS A 646 -2.65 -3.58 13.89
C HIS A 646 -2.52 -4.59 12.74
N ALA A 647 -3.05 -4.27 11.58
CA ALA A 647 -2.92 -5.12 10.40
C ALA A 647 -1.45 -5.17 9.90
N GLN A 648 -1.07 -6.24 9.20
CA GLN A 648 0.19 -6.21 8.48
C GLN A 648 0.17 -5.22 7.31
N VAL A 649 -1.01 -4.94 6.76
CA VAL A 649 -1.22 -3.84 5.81
C VAL A 649 -2.57 -3.17 6.07
N GLY A 650 -2.54 -1.92 6.50
CA GLY A 650 -3.71 -1.05 6.56
C GLY A 650 -3.97 -0.39 5.21
N LEU A 651 -5.20 -0.44 4.73
CA LEU A 651 -5.65 0.12 3.46
C LEU A 651 -6.73 1.17 3.71
N SER A 652 -6.44 2.45 3.53
CA SER A 652 -7.45 3.51 3.62
C SER A 652 -8.05 3.84 2.26
N MET A 653 -9.29 4.34 2.26
CA MET A 653 -9.92 4.90 1.08
C MET A 653 -9.40 6.32 0.79
N GLY A 654 -9.40 6.75 -0.47
CA GLY A 654 -9.00 8.09 -0.87
C GLY A 654 -9.92 9.17 -0.31
N THR A 655 -11.22 8.86 -0.17
CA THR A 655 -12.24 9.69 0.47
C THR A 655 -12.31 9.51 1.99
N GLY A 656 -11.52 8.58 2.57
CA GLY A 656 -11.51 8.31 4.01
C GLY A 656 -10.98 9.48 4.83
N THR A 657 -11.27 9.43 6.14
CA THR A 657 -10.82 10.44 7.12
C THR A 657 -9.29 10.51 7.20
N SER A 658 -8.78 11.66 7.62
CA SER A 658 -7.33 11.85 7.83
C SER A 658 -6.75 10.79 8.77
N VAL A 659 -7.47 10.43 9.82
CA VAL A 659 -7.09 9.40 10.80
C VAL A 659 -6.95 8.03 10.18
N ALA A 660 -7.92 7.62 9.36
CA ALA A 660 -7.84 6.34 8.64
C ALA A 660 -6.64 6.33 7.68
N LYS A 661 -6.40 7.44 6.97
CA LYS A 661 -5.25 7.59 6.09
C LYS A 661 -3.92 7.51 6.83
N GLU A 662 -3.79 8.16 7.99
CA GLU A 662 -2.56 8.12 8.80
C GLU A 662 -2.32 6.74 9.43
N ALA A 663 -3.37 6.06 9.87
CA ALA A 663 -3.29 4.72 10.40
C ALA A 663 -2.97 3.66 9.31
N SER A 664 -3.07 4.01 8.02
CA SER A 664 -2.90 3.09 6.91
C SER A 664 -1.46 3.05 6.35
N ASP A 665 -1.14 1.98 5.65
CA ASP A 665 0.12 1.80 4.95
C ASP A 665 0.00 2.11 3.44
N ILE A 666 -1.22 1.98 2.89
CA ILE A 666 -1.55 2.28 1.50
C ILE A 666 -2.90 3.00 1.46
N THR A 667 -3.00 4.06 0.64
CA THR A 667 -4.27 4.74 0.36
C THR A 667 -4.73 4.40 -1.06
N LEU A 668 -5.99 3.96 -1.20
CA LEU A 668 -6.65 3.63 -2.47
C LEU A 668 -7.29 4.90 -3.03
N LEU A 669 -6.64 5.53 -4.01
CA LEU A 669 -7.06 6.86 -4.51
C LEU A 669 -8.41 6.86 -5.26
N ASP A 670 -8.83 5.70 -5.76
CA ASP A 670 -10.08 5.50 -6.50
C ASP A 670 -11.19 4.84 -5.67
N ASP A 671 -10.95 4.63 -4.38
CA ASP A 671 -11.86 3.92 -3.46
C ASP A 671 -12.30 2.54 -3.97
N SER A 672 -11.57 1.93 -4.91
CA SER A 672 -11.95 0.69 -5.56
C SER A 672 -11.36 -0.54 -4.89
N PHE A 673 -12.22 -1.53 -4.59
CA PHE A 673 -11.77 -2.83 -4.09
C PHE A 673 -10.90 -3.58 -5.13
N ASN A 674 -11.07 -3.29 -6.43
CA ASN A 674 -10.22 -3.86 -7.49
C ASN A 674 -8.76 -3.42 -7.36
N SER A 675 -8.51 -2.21 -6.86
CA SER A 675 -7.16 -1.69 -6.61
C SER A 675 -6.42 -2.50 -5.54
N ILE A 676 -7.14 -3.12 -4.58
CA ILE A 676 -6.57 -4.06 -3.60
C ILE A 676 -6.03 -5.31 -4.33
N GLY A 677 -6.82 -5.89 -5.22
CA GLY A 677 -6.38 -7.03 -6.04
C GLY A 677 -5.17 -6.71 -6.90
N THR A 678 -5.11 -5.49 -7.42
CA THR A 678 -3.98 -4.97 -8.19
C THR A 678 -2.74 -4.80 -7.30
N ALA A 679 -2.88 -4.27 -6.09
CA ALA A 679 -1.78 -4.16 -5.12
C ALA A 679 -1.20 -5.54 -4.73
N VAL A 680 -2.07 -6.54 -4.51
CA VAL A 680 -1.63 -7.94 -4.27
C VAL A 680 -0.85 -8.48 -5.46
N MET A 681 -1.31 -8.26 -6.68
CA MET A 681 -0.63 -8.69 -7.91
C MET A 681 0.76 -8.05 -8.01
N TRP A 682 0.89 -6.77 -7.71
CA TRP A 682 2.17 -6.06 -7.69
C TRP A 682 3.11 -6.61 -6.63
N GLY A 683 2.63 -6.83 -5.40
CA GLY A 683 3.42 -7.40 -4.31
C GLY A 683 3.92 -8.81 -4.60
N ARG A 684 3.08 -9.68 -5.18
CA ARG A 684 3.48 -11.04 -5.62
C ARG A 684 4.51 -11.00 -6.75
N SER A 685 4.33 -10.08 -7.70
CA SER A 685 5.27 -9.89 -8.81
C SER A 685 6.62 -9.38 -8.35
N LEU A 686 6.63 -8.44 -7.40
CA LEU A 686 7.83 -7.95 -6.72
C LEU A 686 8.63 -9.09 -6.10
N TYR A 687 7.98 -9.93 -5.30
CA TYR A 687 8.63 -11.06 -4.65
C TYR A 687 9.22 -12.05 -5.66
N LYS A 688 8.52 -12.33 -6.76
CA LYS A 688 9.05 -13.17 -7.85
C LYS A 688 10.26 -12.55 -8.53
N ASN A 689 10.27 -11.25 -8.75
CA ASN A 689 11.41 -10.57 -9.35
C ASN A 689 12.64 -10.64 -8.44
N ILE A 690 12.45 -10.50 -7.12
CA ILE A 690 13.52 -10.71 -6.14
C ILE A 690 14.02 -12.16 -6.18
N GLN A 691 13.14 -13.15 -6.22
CA GLN A 691 13.55 -14.56 -6.34
C GLN A 691 14.34 -14.83 -7.64
N ARG A 692 13.95 -14.23 -8.77
CA ARG A 692 14.68 -14.34 -10.05
C ARG A 692 16.08 -13.78 -9.92
N PHE A 693 16.23 -12.63 -9.28
CA PHE A 693 17.53 -12.04 -9.01
C PHE A 693 18.38 -12.94 -8.10
N ILE A 694 17.81 -13.46 -7.01
CA ILE A 694 18.51 -14.40 -6.10
C ILE A 694 18.99 -15.64 -6.84
N VAL A 695 18.17 -16.25 -7.69
CA VAL A 695 18.57 -17.41 -8.51
C VAL A 695 19.74 -17.06 -9.42
N PHE A 696 19.67 -15.91 -10.10
CA PHE A 696 20.72 -15.43 -10.97
C PHE A 696 22.03 -15.24 -10.20
N GLN A 697 22.01 -14.43 -9.15
CA GLN A 697 23.20 -14.07 -8.37
C GLN A 697 23.84 -15.28 -7.67
N LEU A 698 23.03 -16.14 -7.01
CA LEU A 698 23.56 -17.30 -6.33
C LEU A 698 24.14 -18.35 -7.30
N THR A 699 23.65 -18.42 -8.52
CA THR A 699 24.27 -19.28 -9.56
C THR A 699 25.67 -18.77 -9.92
N ILE A 700 25.84 -17.46 -10.07
CA ILE A 700 27.14 -16.84 -10.34
C ILE A 700 28.11 -17.11 -9.19
N ASN A 701 27.69 -16.78 -7.95
CA ASN A 701 28.56 -16.92 -6.78
C ASN A 701 28.96 -18.38 -6.53
N PHE A 702 28.03 -19.32 -6.74
CA PHE A 702 28.32 -20.75 -6.63
C PHE A 702 29.41 -21.20 -7.63
N VAL A 703 29.27 -20.81 -8.88
CA VAL A 703 30.22 -21.16 -9.94
C VAL A 703 31.57 -20.48 -9.69
N ALA A 704 31.59 -19.19 -9.41
CA ALA A 704 32.82 -18.43 -9.22
C ALA A 704 33.60 -18.90 -7.98
N LEU A 705 32.91 -19.18 -6.84
CA LEU A 705 33.52 -19.72 -5.64
C LEU A 705 34.22 -21.07 -5.91
N LEU A 706 33.54 -21.97 -6.63
CA LEU A 706 34.10 -23.29 -6.92
C LEU A 706 35.19 -23.25 -7.98
N ILE A 707 35.11 -22.37 -8.98
CA ILE A 707 36.15 -22.20 -9.99
C ILE A 707 37.45 -21.68 -9.37
N VAL A 708 37.37 -20.66 -8.50
CA VAL A 708 38.55 -20.14 -7.80
C VAL A 708 39.16 -21.20 -6.88
N LEU A 709 38.31 -21.88 -6.10
CA LEU A 709 38.77 -22.92 -5.19
C LEU A 709 39.42 -24.12 -5.94
N LEU A 710 38.73 -24.69 -6.93
CA LEU A 710 39.18 -25.88 -7.66
C LEU A 710 40.34 -25.56 -8.59
N GLY A 711 40.34 -24.41 -9.23
CA GLY A 711 41.46 -23.92 -10.05
C GLY A 711 42.76 -23.84 -9.22
N SER A 712 42.67 -23.29 -8.02
CA SER A 712 43.80 -23.23 -7.11
C SER A 712 44.24 -24.61 -6.61
N VAL A 713 43.33 -25.58 -6.39
CA VAL A 713 43.67 -26.97 -6.01
C VAL A 713 44.38 -27.72 -7.14
N ILE A 714 44.01 -27.47 -8.39
CA ILE A 714 44.64 -28.05 -9.58
C ILE A 714 46.03 -27.45 -9.80
N GLY A 715 46.37 -26.34 -9.16
CA GLY A 715 47.70 -25.73 -9.23
C GLY A 715 47.85 -24.73 -10.35
N THR A 716 46.74 -24.31 -10.99
CA THR A 716 46.74 -23.22 -11.98
C THR A 716 46.81 -21.86 -11.27
N GLU A 717 47.31 -20.83 -12.00
CA GLU A 717 47.15 -19.44 -11.53
C GLU A 717 45.68 -19.12 -11.28
N LEU A 718 45.42 -18.13 -10.40
CA LEU A 718 44.05 -17.68 -10.08
C LEU A 718 43.27 -17.40 -11.38
N PRO A 719 42.25 -18.19 -11.74
CA PRO A 719 41.53 -18.06 -12.99
C PRO A 719 40.72 -16.76 -13.07
N LEU A 720 40.40 -16.19 -11.92
CA LEU A 720 39.66 -14.91 -11.82
C LEU A 720 40.33 -14.04 -10.75
N THR A 721 40.55 -12.77 -11.09
CA THR A 721 41.12 -11.78 -10.17
C THR A 721 40.05 -11.09 -9.32
N VAL A 722 40.47 -10.42 -8.23
CA VAL A 722 39.58 -9.60 -7.38
C VAL A 722 38.85 -8.53 -8.20
N THR A 723 39.58 -7.81 -9.08
CA THR A 723 39.02 -6.76 -9.95
C THR A 723 38.00 -7.27 -10.94
N GLN A 724 38.22 -8.43 -11.54
CA GLN A 724 37.26 -9.10 -12.41
C GLN A 724 35.99 -9.51 -11.66
N MET A 725 36.15 -10.05 -10.45
CA MET A 725 34.99 -10.45 -9.61
C MET A 725 34.21 -9.26 -9.08
N LEU A 726 34.87 -8.13 -8.79
CA LEU A 726 34.17 -6.90 -8.44
C LEU A 726 33.35 -6.35 -9.63
N TRP A 727 33.86 -6.44 -10.85
CA TRP A 727 33.06 -6.13 -12.04
C TRP A 727 31.79 -6.99 -12.10
N VAL A 728 31.90 -8.28 -11.91
CA VAL A 728 30.78 -9.23 -12.01
C VAL A 728 29.80 -9.01 -10.87
N ASN A 729 30.26 -9.12 -9.61
CA ASN A 729 29.37 -9.16 -8.45
C ASN A 729 28.79 -7.80 -8.08
N LEU A 730 29.49 -6.72 -8.39
CA LEU A 730 29.05 -5.39 -7.97
C LEU A 730 28.35 -4.65 -9.11
N ILE A 731 29.02 -4.50 -10.24
CA ILE A 731 28.51 -3.67 -11.34
C ILE A 731 27.48 -4.44 -12.17
N MET A 732 27.83 -5.64 -12.63
CA MET A 732 26.93 -6.44 -13.45
C MET A 732 25.70 -6.91 -12.66
N ASP A 733 25.87 -7.33 -11.41
CA ASP A 733 24.74 -7.74 -10.54
C ASP A 733 23.81 -6.58 -10.23
N THR A 734 24.33 -5.37 -10.03
CA THR A 734 23.50 -4.16 -9.86
C THR A 734 22.64 -3.90 -11.10
N PHE A 735 23.24 -3.98 -12.28
CA PHE A 735 22.50 -3.84 -13.53
C PHE A 735 21.50 -4.97 -13.73
N ALA A 736 21.87 -6.21 -13.42
CA ALA A 736 20.96 -7.35 -13.48
C ALA A 736 19.78 -7.21 -12.49
N ALA A 737 20.04 -6.70 -11.29
CA ALA A 737 19.01 -6.39 -10.30
C ALA A 737 17.99 -5.37 -10.84
N LEU A 738 18.47 -4.28 -11.44
CA LEU A 738 17.63 -3.26 -12.06
C LEU A 738 16.82 -3.82 -13.24
N ALA A 739 17.45 -4.64 -14.09
CA ALA A 739 16.79 -5.30 -15.21
C ALA A 739 15.64 -6.21 -14.75
N LEU A 740 15.89 -7.06 -13.74
CA LEU A 740 14.91 -7.99 -13.21
C LEU A 740 13.81 -7.29 -12.38
N ALA A 741 14.15 -6.22 -11.66
CA ALA A 741 13.18 -5.39 -10.96
C ALA A 741 12.23 -4.65 -11.92
N SER A 742 12.66 -4.37 -13.13
CA SER A 742 11.87 -3.67 -14.16
C SER A 742 10.82 -4.54 -14.85
N ILE A 743 10.78 -5.84 -14.57
CA ILE A 743 9.81 -6.76 -15.18
C ILE A 743 8.39 -6.39 -14.76
N PRO A 744 7.44 -6.20 -15.71
CA PRO A 744 6.06 -5.87 -15.40
C PRO A 744 5.36 -7.03 -14.67
N PRO A 745 4.27 -6.75 -13.90
CA PRO A 745 3.51 -7.77 -13.22
C PRO A 745 2.82 -8.70 -14.23
N SER A 746 2.57 -9.92 -13.79
CA SER A 746 1.82 -10.90 -14.56
C SER A 746 0.57 -11.32 -13.80
N GLU A 747 -0.57 -11.34 -14.47
CA GLU A 747 -1.83 -11.84 -13.85
C GLU A 747 -1.75 -13.31 -13.41
N THR A 748 -0.80 -14.07 -13.97
CA THR A 748 -0.58 -15.47 -13.58
C THR A 748 -0.20 -15.65 -12.10
N VAL A 749 0.35 -14.60 -11.46
CA VAL A 749 0.68 -14.66 -10.04
C VAL A 749 -0.58 -14.73 -9.15
N MET A 750 -1.73 -14.30 -9.67
CA MET A 750 -3.02 -14.39 -8.96
C MET A 750 -3.62 -15.80 -9.00
N LEU A 751 -3.08 -16.71 -9.80
CA LEU A 751 -3.48 -18.12 -9.82
C LEU A 751 -2.72 -18.95 -8.78
N GLU A 752 -1.72 -18.37 -8.11
CA GLU A 752 -0.92 -19.04 -7.10
C GLU A 752 -1.48 -18.77 -5.70
N LYS A 753 -1.36 -19.75 -4.81
CA LYS A 753 -1.73 -19.57 -3.41
C LYS A 753 -0.78 -18.62 -2.71
N PRO A 754 -1.22 -17.88 -1.68
CA PRO A 754 -0.35 -17.02 -0.87
C PRO A 754 0.78 -17.84 -0.24
N ARG A 755 1.96 -17.24 -0.13
CA ARG A 755 3.10 -17.83 0.60
C ARG A 755 2.85 -17.75 2.11
N ARG A 756 3.43 -18.67 2.85
CA ARG A 756 3.46 -18.57 4.32
C ARG A 756 4.56 -17.60 4.74
N SER A 757 4.32 -16.84 5.81
CA SER A 757 5.30 -15.90 6.37
C SER A 757 6.60 -16.58 6.82
N THR A 758 6.53 -17.87 7.17
CA THR A 758 7.65 -18.71 7.61
C THR A 758 8.45 -19.34 6.47
N ASP A 759 7.96 -19.29 5.23
CA ASP A 759 8.63 -19.90 4.08
C ASP A 759 9.95 -19.19 3.80
N PHE A 760 11.04 -19.97 3.72
CA PHE A 760 12.35 -19.44 3.37
C PHE A 760 12.37 -18.96 1.92
N ILE A 761 13.04 -17.83 1.66
CA ILE A 761 13.03 -17.19 0.34
C ILE A 761 13.53 -18.10 -0.78
N ILE A 762 14.48 -18.99 -0.48
CA ILE A 762 14.98 -19.98 -1.44
C ILE A 762 14.10 -21.21 -1.44
N SER A 763 13.28 -21.35 -2.46
CA SER A 763 12.44 -22.53 -2.69
C SER A 763 13.27 -23.76 -3.12
N LYS A 764 12.67 -24.94 -3.04
CA LYS A 764 13.30 -26.19 -3.55
C LYS A 764 13.64 -26.08 -5.04
N ALA A 765 12.77 -25.44 -5.83
CA ALA A 765 12.99 -25.24 -7.26
C ALA A 765 14.18 -24.28 -7.54
N MET A 766 14.31 -23.21 -6.75
CA MET A 766 15.46 -22.31 -6.83
C MET A 766 16.76 -23.05 -6.53
N ARG A 767 16.81 -23.80 -5.43
CA ARG A 767 17.99 -24.59 -5.05
C ARG A 767 18.37 -25.59 -6.13
N SER A 768 17.41 -26.31 -6.71
CA SER A 768 17.66 -27.25 -7.80
C SER A 768 18.19 -26.54 -9.05
N ASN A 769 17.67 -25.35 -9.38
CA ASN A 769 18.13 -24.57 -10.51
C ASN A 769 19.56 -24.05 -10.30
N ILE A 770 19.85 -23.45 -9.14
CA ILE A 770 21.17 -22.90 -8.79
C ILE A 770 22.24 -24.01 -8.89
N LEU A 771 21.98 -25.15 -8.25
CA LEU A 771 22.93 -26.27 -8.26
C LEU A 771 23.02 -26.91 -9.64
N GLY A 772 21.90 -27.11 -10.34
CA GLY A 772 21.90 -27.78 -11.66
C GLY A 772 22.58 -26.94 -12.73
N VAL A 773 22.15 -25.70 -12.92
CA VAL A 773 22.75 -24.79 -13.92
C VAL A 773 24.20 -24.47 -13.53
N GLY A 774 24.44 -24.18 -12.25
CA GLY A 774 25.77 -23.87 -11.75
C GLY A 774 26.75 -25.05 -11.94
N SER A 775 26.34 -26.30 -11.71
CA SER A 775 27.19 -27.46 -11.96
C SER A 775 27.54 -27.63 -13.44
N ILE A 776 26.60 -27.39 -14.36
CA ILE A 776 26.87 -27.40 -15.80
C ILE A 776 27.90 -26.33 -16.16
N PHE A 777 27.73 -25.09 -15.68
CA PHE A 777 28.71 -24.02 -15.92
C PHE A 777 30.09 -24.38 -15.36
N LEU A 778 30.12 -24.91 -14.14
CA LEU A 778 31.35 -25.33 -13.49
C LEU A 778 32.09 -26.39 -14.31
N ILE A 779 31.38 -27.43 -14.80
CA ILE A 779 32.01 -28.48 -15.64
C ILE A 779 32.57 -27.91 -16.92
N VAL A 780 31.85 -27.01 -17.62
CA VAL A 780 32.31 -26.37 -18.85
C VAL A 780 33.56 -25.53 -18.59
N LEU A 781 33.54 -24.72 -17.53
CA LEU A 781 34.66 -23.84 -17.20
C LEU A 781 35.90 -24.61 -16.71
N LEU A 782 35.72 -25.68 -15.92
CA LEU A 782 36.81 -26.59 -15.55
C LEU A 782 37.43 -27.29 -16.79
N GLY A 783 36.57 -27.68 -17.73
CA GLY A 783 37.02 -28.22 -19.01
C GLY A 783 37.86 -27.20 -19.79
N MET A 784 37.50 -25.93 -19.80
CA MET A 784 38.29 -24.86 -20.40
C MET A 784 39.62 -24.66 -19.68
N ILE A 785 39.64 -24.62 -18.33
CA ILE A 785 40.90 -24.53 -17.57
C ILE A 785 41.81 -25.71 -17.93
N TYR A 786 41.29 -26.94 -17.92
CA TYR A 786 42.06 -28.12 -18.27
C TYR A 786 42.62 -28.05 -19.69
N TYR A 787 41.82 -27.62 -20.68
CA TYR A 787 42.21 -27.47 -22.06
C TYR A 787 43.33 -26.41 -22.25
N PHE A 788 43.21 -25.24 -21.60
CA PHE A 788 44.21 -24.19 -21.68
C PHE A 788 45.50 -24.55 -20.95
N ASP A 789 45.43 -25.17 -19.79
CA ASP A 789 46.59 -25.59 -19.03
C ASP A 789 47.48 -26.62 -19.80
N HIS A 790 46.82 -27.49 -20.60
CA HIS A 790 47.51 -28.47 -21.44
C HIS A 790 47.81 -27.96 -22.84
N SER A 791 47.49 -26.72 -23.17
CA SER A 791 47.83 -26.09 -24.48
C SER A 791 49.29 -25.67 -24.49
N ALA A 792 49.84 -25.46 -25.71
CA ALA A 792 51.23 -25.06 -25.90
C ALA A 792 51.58 -23.71 -25.24
N LYS A 793 50.60 -22.86 -24.99
CA LYS A 793 50.72 -21.55 -24.34
C LYS A 793 50.42 -21.53 -22.85
N GLY A 794 49.83 -22.62 -22.31
CA GLY A 794 49.38 -22.66 -20.92
C GLY A 794 48.29 -21.65 -20.60
N MET A 795 48.21 -21.26 -19.34
CA MET A 795 47.27 -20.21 -18.85
C MET A 795 47.89 -18.82 -18.98
N ASP A 796 48.21 -18.38 -20.22
CA ASP A 796 48.66 -17.02 -20.47
C ASP A 796 47.53 -15.99 -20.31
N VAL A 797 47.90 -14.68 -20.36
CA VAL A 797 46.90 -13.60 -20.14
C VAL A 797 45.83 -13.62 -21.23
N HIS A 798 46.17 -14.05 -22.45
CA HIS A 798 45.20 -14.16 -23.54
C HIS A 798 44.16 -15.24 -23.26
N ASN A 799 44.56 -16.44 -22.83
CA ASN A 799 43.67 -17.54 -22.48
C ASN A 799 42.83 -17.20 -21.23
N LEU A 800 43.39 -16.51 -20.26
CA LEU A 800 42.68 -16.00 -19.10
C LEU A 800 41.63 -14.95 -19.49
N THR A 801 41.93 -14.08 -20.50
CA THR A 801 40.96 -13.12 -21.02
C THR A 801 39.79 -13.81 -21.72
N ILE A 802 40.05 -14.84 -22.53
CA ILE A 802 39.02 -15.68 -23.15
C ILE A 802 38.16 -16.34 -22.05
N PHE A 803 38.79 -16.91 -21.03
CA PHE A 803 38.11 -17.57 -19.91
C PHE A 803 37.19 -16.60 -19.15
N PHE A 804 37.70 -15.44 -18.76
CA PHE A 804 36.95 -14.40 -18.09
C PHE A 804 35.77 -13.90 -18.94
N THR A 805 36.01 -13.62 -20.23
CA THR A 805 34.99 -13.15 -21.16
C THR A 805 33.88 -14.22 -21.33
N PHE A 806 34.28 -15.48 -21.48
CA PHE A 806 33.34 -16.59 -21.60
C PHE A 806 32.50 -16.77 -20.32
N PHE A 807 33.13 -16.67 -19.14
CA PHE A 807 32.44 -16.69 -17.85
C PHE A 807 31.37 -15.61 -17.73
N VAL A 808 31.69 -14.36 -18.08
CA VAL A 808 30.74 -13.23 -18.08
C VAL A 808 29.62 -13.44 -19.09
N MET A 809 29.92 -13.94 -20.29
CA MET A 809 28.92 -14.17 -21.33
C MET A 809 27.96 -15.34 -20.99
N LEU A 810 28.42 -16.37 -20.27
CA LEU A 810 27.53 -17.39 -19.72
C LEU A 810 26.47 -16.76 -18.78
N GLN A 811 26.91 -15.85 -17.92
CA GLN A 811 26.01 -15.19 -16.98
C GLN A 811 25.09 -14.21 -17.69
N PHE A 812 25.60 -13.49 -18.70
CA PHE A 812 24.81 -12.61 -19.55
C PHE A 812 23.60 -13.34 -20.17
N TRP A 813 23.82 -14.51 -20.78
CA TRP A 813 22.73 -15.32 -21.33
C TRP A 813 21.85 -15.96 -20.26
N ASN A 814 22.42 -16.27 -19.11
CA ASN A 814 21.67 -16.79 -17.96
C ASN A 814 20.70 -15.75 -17.38
N LEU A 815 20.98 -14.46 -17.51
CA LEU A 815 20.07 -13.38 -17.10
C LEU A 815 18.71 -13.50 -17.82
N PHE A 816 18.69 -13.84 -19.10
CA PHE A 816 17.45 -14.08 -19.85
C PHE A 816 16.69 -15.30 -19.34
N ASN A 817 17.40 -16.36 -18.94
CA ASN A 817 16.78 -17.55 -18.33
C ASN A 817 16.21 -17.23 -16.95
N ALA A 818 16.94 -16.46 -16.14
CA ALA A 818 16.50 -16.03 -14.81
C ALA A 818 15.25 -15.15 -14.89
N ARG A 819 15.14 -14.27 -15.92
CA ARG A 819 13.96 -13.42 -16.14
C ARG A 819 12.66 -14.21 -16.18
N VAL A 820 12.66 -15.39 -16.76
CA VAL A 820 11.46 -16.23 -16.91
C VAL A 820 11.43 -17.41 -15.92
N PHE A 821 12.32 -17.41 -14.93
CA PHE A 821 12.32 -18.44 -13.88
C PHE A 821 10.94 -18.53 -13.19
N GLY A 822 10.48 -19.75 -12.97
CA GLY A 822 9.15 -20.03 -12.39
C GLY A 822 8.00 -19.91 -13.40
N THR A 823 8.27 -19.67 -14.69
CA THR A 823 7.28 -19.69 -15.76
C THR A 823 7.67 -20.64 -16.88
N THR A 824 6.72 -20.96 -17.75
CA THR A 824 7.00 -21.71 -18.99
C THR A 824 7.12 -20.80 -20.21
N ASP A 825 7.10 -19.49 -20.02
CA ASP A 825 7.17 -18.51 -21.12
C ASP A 825 8.57 -18.49 -21.77
N SER A 826 8.62 -18.03 -23.02
CA SER A 826 9.89 -17.79 -23.70
C SER A 826 10.63 -16.60 -23.09
N ALA A 827 11.96 -16.66 -23.02
CA ALA A 827 12.80 -15.56 -22.56
C ALA A 827 12.63 -14.29 -23.43
N PHE A 828 12.17 -14.42 -24.68
CA PHE A 828 11.91 -13.31 -25.59
C PHE A 828 10.52 -12.68 -25.44
N LYS A 829 9.58 -13.37 -24.75
CA LYS A 829 8.22 -12.88 -24.58
C LYS A 829 8.18 -11.57 -23.78
N GLY A 830 7.61 -10.51 -24.37
CA GLY A 830 7.49 -9.20 -23.72
C GLY A 830 8.82 -8.47 -23.49
N LEU A 831 9.89 -8.84 -24.16
CA LEU A 831 11.17 -8.12 -24.06
C LEU A 831 11.01 -6.68 -24.54
N SER A 832 10.35 -6.46 -25.69
CA SER A 832 10.08 -5.13 -26.25
C SER A 832 9.21 -4.20 -25.37
N LYS A 833 8.57 -4.72 -24.32
CA LYS A 833 7.84 -3.93 -23.33
C LYS A 833 8.71 -3.53 -22.12
N SER A 834 9.97 -3.95 -22.10
CA SER A 834 10.91 -3.78 -20.99
C SER A 834 12.13 -2.96 -21.43
N TYR A 835 11.92 -1.72 -21.93
CA TYR A 835 13.02 -0.83 -22.39
C TYR A 835 14.17 -0.70 -21.38
N GLY A 836 13.86 -0.71 -20.08
CA GLY A 836 14.89 -0.68 -19.03
C GLY A 836 15.81 -1.89 -19.09
N MET A 837 15.29 -3.09 -19.38
CA MET A 837 16.09 -4.30 -19.50
C MET A 837 16.98 -4.26 -20.76
N GLU A 838 16.46 -3.79 -21.88
CA GLU A 838 17.23 -3.71 -23.14
C GLU A 838 18.44 -2.78 -23.01
N LEU A 839 18.23 -1.61 -22.39
CA LEU A 839 19.28 -0.64 -22.13
C LEU A 839 20.36 -1.19 -21.19
N ILE A 840 19.94 -1.92 -20.15
CA ILE A 840 20.84 -2.51 -19.16
C ILE A 840 21.68 -3.64 -19.79
N VAL A 841 21.04 -4.52 -20.55
CA VAL A 841 21.72 -5.59 -21.28
C VAL A 841 22.80 -5.01 -22.23
N LEU A 842 22.47 -3.94 -22.93
CA LEU A 842 23.42 -3.21 -23.75
C LEU A 842 24.56 -2.61 -22.91
N ALA A 843 24.27 -2.01 -21.78
CA ALA A 843 25.28 -1.44 -20.88
C ALA A 843 26.26 -2.51 -20.35
N ILE A 844 25.78 -3.71 -20.01
CA ILE A 844 26.62 -4.83 -19.58
C ILE A 844 27.56 -5.25 -20.73
N LEU A 845 27.04 -5.39 -21.96
CA LEU A 845 27.84 -5.76 -23.12
C LEU A 845 28.92 -4.72 -23.45
N VAL A 846 28.53 -3.44 -23.44
CA VAL A 846 29.50 -2.33 -23.70
C VAL A 846 30.55 -2.29 -22.59
N GLY A 847 30.15 -2.42 -21.31
CA GLY A 847 31.07 -2.47 -20.19
C GLY A 847 32.07 -3.63 -20.29
N GLN A 848 31.59 -4.84 -20.60
CA GLN A 848 32.46 -6.00 -20.79
C GLN A 848 33.42 -5.81 -21.97
N PHE A 849 32.95 -5.24 -23.07
CA PHE A 849 33.79 -4.93 -24.22
C PHE A 849 34.90 -3.92 -23.87
N LEU A 850 34.55 -2.84 -23.16
CA LEU A 850 35.52 -1.83 -22.71
C LEU A 850 36.60 -2.42 -21.79
N ILE A 851 36.19 -3.27 -20.83
CA ILE A 851 37.11 -3.91 -19.90
C ILE A 851 38.07 -4.84 -20.64
N VAL A 852 37.60 -5.64 -21.57
CA VAL A 852 38.46 -6.58 -22.33
C VAL A 852 39.39 -5.85 -23.28
N GLN A 853 38.94 -4.79 -23.96
CA GLN A 853 39.74 -4.10 -24.93
C GLN A 853 40.72 -3.07 -24.33
N PHE A 854 40.36 -2.45 -23.20
CA PHE A 854 41.10 -1.32 -22.61
C PHE A 854 41.52 -1.52 -21.16
N GLY A 855 41.09 -2.60 -20.49
CA GLY A 855 41.33 -2.85 -19.05
C GLY A 855 42.79 -3.19 -18.74
N GLY A 856 43.52 -3.81 -19.69
CA GLY A 856 44.95 -4.08 -19.55
C GLY A 856 45.32 -4.76 -18.22
N ALA A 857 46.41 -4.29 -17.62
CA ALA A 857 46.94 -4.85 -16.36
C ALA A 857 45.96 -4.73 -15.18
N VAL A 858 45.08 -3.72 -15.12
CA VAL A 858 44.13 -3.51 -14.03
C VAL A 858 43.11 -4.67 -13.93
N PHE A 859 42.65 -5.14 -15.09
CA PHE A 859 41.72 -6.29 -15.16
C PHE A 859 42.40 -7.59 -15.62
N ARG A 860 43.70 -7.59 -15.75
CA ARG A 860 44.49 -8.71 -16.29
C ARG A 860 43.90 -9.23 -17.62
N THR A 861 43.68 -8.32 -18.58
CA THR A 861 43.07 -8.60 -19.88
C THR A 861 43.96 -8.14 -21.04
N GLU A 862 43.86 -8.84 -22.16
CA GLU A 862 44.40 -8.46 -23.45
C GLU A 862 43.28 -8.27 -24.47
N PRO A 863 43.43 -7.32 -25.42
CA PRO A 863 42.42 -7.12 -26.46
C PRO A 863 42.17 -8.40 -27.28
N LEU A 864 40.88 -8.77 -27.40
CA LEU A 864 40.47 -9.91 -28.22
C LEU A 864 40.06 -9.48 -29.62
N ASP A 865 40.39 -10.31 -30.61
CA ASP A 865 39.95 -10.10 -31.97
C ASP A 865 38.45 -10.39 -32.16
N TRP A 866 37.84 -9.86 -33.21
CA TRP A 866 36.40 -9.96 -33.45
C TRP A 866 35.96 -11.41 -33.70
N GLN A 867 36.82 -12.29 -34.21
CA GLN A 867 36.49 -13.71 -34.42
C GLN A 867 36.34 -14.45 -33.09
N THR A 868 37.25 -14.20 -32.16
CA THR A 868 37.19 -14.74 -30.80
C THR A 868 35.95 -14.24 -30.04
N TRP A 869 35.60 -12.94 -30.20
CA TRP A 869 34.35 -12.41 -29.61
C TRP A 869 33.11 -13.12 -30.17
N LEU A 870 33.01 -13.29 -31.51
CA LEU A 870 31.88 -14.00 -32.12
C LEU A 870 31.79 -15.46 -31.67
N LEU A 871 32.95 -16.13 -31.56
CA LEU A 871 32.98 -17.51 -31.02
C LEU A 871 32.49 -17.59 -29.58
N ILE A 872 32.97 -16.70 -28.69
CA ILE A 872 32.56 -16.66 -27.30
C ILE A 872 31.06 -16.38 -27.18
N ILE A 873 30.54 -15.36 -27.86
CA ILE A 873 29.12 -15.00 -27.88
C ILE A 873 28.29 -16.17 -28.43
N GLY A 874 28.71 -16.78 -29.53
CA GLY A 874 27.99 -17.90 -30.15
C GLY A 874 27.92 -19.12 -29.26
N VAL A 875 29.05 -19.58 -28.72
CA VAL A 875 29.11 -20.79 -27.87
C VAL A 875 28.39 -20.53 -26.52
N SER A 876 28.64 -19.40 -25.88
CA SER A 876 27.98 -19.07 -24.60
C SER A 876 26.46 -18.92 -24.74
N SER A 877 25.95 -18.49 -25.91
CA SER A 877 24.51 -18.35 -26.17
C SER A 877 23.74 -19.67 -26.09
N MET A 878 24.43 -20.82 -26.18
CA MET A 878 23.80 -22.13 -26.02
C MET A 878 23.04 -22.24 -24.67
N VAL A 879 23.49 -21.54 -23.64
CA VAL A 879 22.78 -21.46 -22.33
C VAL A 879 21.36 -20.97 -22.52
N LEU A 880 21.14 -19.96 -23.32
CA LEU A 880 19.81 -19.42 -23.61
C LEU A 880 18.97 -20.44 -24.40
N TRP A 881 19.55 -21.01 -25.46
CA TRP A 881 18.84 -21.94 -26.34
C TRP A 881 18.48 -23.26 -25.66
N VAL A 882 19.35 -23.81 -24.82
CA VAL A 882 19.04 -24.97 -23.98
C VAL A 882 17.89 -24.63 -23.02
N GLY A 883 17.92 -23.46 -22.38
CA GLY A 883 16.82 -22.98 -21.54
C GLY A 883 15.49 -22.86 -22.31
N GLU A 884 15.51 -22.34 -23.54
CA GLU A 884 14.32 -22.27 -24.40
C GLU A 884 13.79 -23.68 -24.77
N LEU A 885 14.67 -24.60 -25.10
CA LEU A 885 14.27 -25.99 -25.40
C LEU A 885 13.60 -26.66 -24.21
N VAL A 886 14.15 -26.52 -23.02
CA VAL A 886 13.57 -27.06 -21.78
C VAL A 886 12.17 -26.46 -21.56
N ARG A 887 12.00 -25.14 -21.69
CA ARG A 887 10.70 -24.48 -21.55
C ARG A 887 9.69 -24.90 -22.61
N LEU A 888 10.16 -25.13 -23.86
CA LEU A 888 9.32 -25.64 -24.94
C LEU A 888 8.76 -27.02 -24.60
N VAL A 889 9.62 -27.93 -24.13
CA VAL A 889 9.23 -29.28 -23.71
C VAL A 889 8.23 -29.20 -22.54
N GLN A 890 8.49 -28.36 -21.54
CA GLN A 890 7.57 -28.16 -20.43
C GLN A 890 6.20 -27.64 -20.87
N ARG A 891 6.15 -26.70 -21.83
CA ARG A 891 4.89 -26.21 -22.43
C ARG A 891 4.11 -27.34 -23.11
N ILE A 892 4.76 -28.20 -23.87
CA ILE A 892 4.13 -29.33 -24.55
C ILE A 892 3.54 -30.31 -23.53
N ILE A 893 4.30 -30.65 -22.49
CA ILE A 893 3.85 -31.55 -21.42
C ILE A 893 2.63 -30.97 -20.67
N HIS A 894 2.66 -29.68 -20.31
CA HIS A 894 1.55 -29.02 -19.63
C HIS A 894 0.27 -28.94 -20.50
N LYS A 895 0.42 -28.66 -21.80
CA LYS A 895 -0.69 -28.64 -22.75
C LYS A 895 -1.34 -30.02 -22.90
N ARG A 896 -0.53 -31.08 -22.91
CA ARG A 896 -1.01 -32.46 -22.98
C ARG A 896 -1.79 -32.86 -21.74
N LYS A 897 -1.27 -32.57 -20.56
CA LYS A 897 -1.98 -32.82 -19.27
C LYS A 897 -3.27 -32.02 -19.10
N ARG A 898 -3.37 -30.84 -19.74
CA ARG A 898 -4.60 -30.03 -19.73
C ARG A 898 -5.67 -30.56 -20.67
N ASN A 899 -5.27 -31.21 -21.75
CA ASN A 899 -6.20 -31.83 -22.69
C ASN A 899 -6.70 -33.21 -22.22
N GLU A 900 -5.99 -33.82 -21.26
CA GLU A 900 -6.36 -35.12 -20.65
C GLU A 900 -7.24 -34.96 -19.39
N LYS A 901 -7.39 -33.74 -18.87
CA LYS A 901 -8.35 -33.34 -17.81
C LYS A 901 -9.58 -32.64 -18.43
#